data_42ec45e020417284007df6553629f9ff
#
_entry.id   42ec45e020417284007df6553629f9ff
#
_cell.length_a   1.000
_cell.length_b   1.000
_cell.length_c   1.000
_cell.angle_alpha   90.00
_cell.angle_beta   90.00
_cell.angle_gamma   90.00
#
_symmetry.space_group_name_H-M   'P 1'
#
loop_
_entity.id
_entity.type
_entity.pdbx_description
1 polymer ?
#
loop_
_entity_poly.entity_id
_entity_poly.type
_entity_poly.pdbx_seq_one_letter_code
_entity_poly.pdbx_strand_id
1 'polypeptide(L)'
;MNKLCDLVFVLLMINTQLNKYMNTGKFYNIDKWLNPYISIIEERISRCLQKENELTEGGSLVDFSLGHYYYGLHYVNNNWILREWAPNASDIFIIGEFNHWKEEAGFRMTRVNEYGNWELILSSDKLKHGDLFKLSIHWEGGKGERIPSYISRVVQDDKTKIFSAQVWHPAKKYQWETEDFHSDNTAPVIYEAHIGMATPEERIGSFNEFTDNIIPRIVGAGYNTIQLMAIQEHPFYGSFGYHVSNYFAVSSRFGTPEELKRLIDTAHKSGLRVIMDIVHSHAVKNTNEGLGLFDGSPGQYFHTNSRREHVAWDSLCFDYGKNSVIHFLLSNCHYWLEEYKFDGFRFDGITSMIYYDHGLGKNFTSYDDYFNGGQDIDALIYLYLANKMIHSLKPDAITIAEEMSGMPGLAAGTDKGGIGFDYRLSMGVPDLWIKLIKEIPDENWDMGLLIHELTQHRPEEKIISYCESHDQALVGDKTLIFRMLDSEMYTGMSVSYHSFSMDRGIALHKMIRLLTFATAGGGYLNFMGNEFGHPEWIDFPRQGNNWSYKYARRQWHLAEDNNLKYKFLSAFDQQMVDLQNNFRVLDNRYIEKLTENNFDKIISFSRGDLLFVFNFHPLKSYTGYGIPVKGKYRIILDTDDAAFGGFDRIDRTVLYSAEKKSERPALNIPFYLFLYLPSRCALVFKKEAVKKVTDL
;
A
#
# COMPACT_ATOMS: atom_id res chain seq x y z
N MET A 1 -29.75 9.67 54.17
CA MET A 1 -28.83 8.61 53.65
C MET A 1 -29.41 7.80 52.52
N ASN A 2 -30.68 7.37 52.53
CA ASN A 2 -31.23 6.53 51.45
C ASN A 2 -31.30 7.21 50.05
N LYS A 3 -31.65 8.48 49.96
CA LYS A 3 -31.73 9.16 48.64
C LYS A 3 -30.39 9.33 47.91
N LEU A 4 -29.26 9.38 48.63
CA LEU A 4 -27.92 9.50 48.05
C LEU A 4 -27.44 8.13 47.50
N CYS A 5 -27.79 7.02 48.19
CA CYS A 5 -27.53 5.65 47.73
C CYS A 5 -28.34 5.32 46.47
N ASP A 6 -29.59 5.75 46.40
CA ASP A 6 -30.44 5.53 45.22
C ASP A 6 -29.93 6.32 44.00
N LEU A 7 -29.45 7.56 44.21
CA LEU A 7 -28.86 8.37 43.12
C LEU A 7 -27.54 7.78 42.61
N VAL A 8 -26.68 7.29 43.50
CA VAL A 8 -25.43 6.60 43.15
C VAL A 8 -25.72 5.29 42.42
N PHE A 9 -26.74 4.53 42.83
CA PHE A 9 -27.12 3.31 42.15
C PHE A 9 -27.72 3.58 40.76
N VAL A 10 -28.53 4.60 40.60
CA VAL A 10 -29.08 5.03 39.31
C VAL A 10 -27.96 5.55 38.37
N LEU A 11 -27.01 6.33 38.90
CA LEU A 11 -25.84 6.79 38.15
C LEU A 11 -24.93 5.63 37.70
N LEU A 12 -24.74 4.63 38.57
CA LEU A 12 -24.01 3.39 38.24
C LEU A 12 -24.75 2.56 37.18
N MET A 13 -26.07 2.44 37.27
CA MET A 13 -26.90 1.76 36.26
C MET A 13 -26.91 2.48 34.92
N ILE A 14 -27.01 3.82 34.94
CA ILE A 14 -26.94 4.65 33.73
C ILE A 14 -25.52 4.56 33.12
N ASN A 15 -24.47 4.59 33.94
CA ASN A 15 -23.10 4.42 33.47
C ASN A 15 -22.84 3.03 32.90
N THR A 16 -23.43 1.98 33.51
CA THR A 16 -23.35 0.61 33.03
C THR A 16 -24.15 0.42 31.72
N GLN A 17 -25.32 1.05 31.59
CA GLN A 17 -26.09 1.05 30.34
C GLN A 17 -25.42 1.88 29.24
N LEU A 18 -24.89 3.08 29.55
CA LEU A 18 -24.13 3.90 28.64
C LEU A 18 -22.86 3.16 28.16
N ASN A 19 -22.12 2.52 29.07
CA ASN A 19 -20.98 1.68 28.69
C ASN A 19 -21.38 0.47 27.83
N LYS A 20 -22.54 -0.12 28.06
CA LYS A 20 -23.07 -1.21 27.24
C LYS A 20 -23.48 -0.71 25.83
N TYR A 21 -24.05 0.49 25.72
CA TYR A 21 -24.37 1.12 24.43
C TYR A 21 -23.11 1.62 23.70
N MET A 22 -22.12 2.15 24.43
CA MET A 22 -20.84 2.57 23.85
C MET A 22 -19.99 1.37 23.39
N ASN A 23 -20.16 0.19 23.99
CA ASN A 23 -19.41 -1.02 23.65
C ASN A 23 -19.98 -1.82 22.46
N THR A 24 -21.21 -1.57 22.02
CA THR A 24 -21.84 -2.37 20.94
C THR A 24 -21.20 -2.15 19.57
N GLY A 25 -20.38 -1.11 19.38
CA GLY A 25 -19.68 -0.82 18.13
C GLY A 25 -18.20 -1.21 18.08
N LYS A 26 -17.63 -1.72 19.17
CA LYS A 26 -16.21 -2.06 19.22
C LYS A 26 -15.90 -3.32 18.41
N PHE A 27 -14.75 -3.35 17.71
CA PHE A 27 -14.39 -4.47 16.83
C PHE A 27 -14.31 -5.81 17.59
N TYR A 28 -13.81 -5.82 18.82
CA TYR A 28 -13.66 -7.02 19.64
C TYR A 28 -14.98 -7.63 20.12
N ASN A 29 -16.11 -6.94 19.94
CA ASN A 29 -17.43 -7.49 20.22
C ASN A 29 -18.03 -8.27 19.04
N ILE A 30 -17.45 -8.13 17.84
CA ILE A 30 -17.87 -8.85 16.63
C ILE A 30 -17.34 -10.28 16.66
N ASP A 31 -16.11 -10.47 17.11
CA ASP A 31 -15.44 -11.76 17.20
C ASP A 31 -15.39 -12.26 18.64
N LYS A 32 -16.18 -13.29 18.95
CA LYS A 32 -16.28 -13.88 20.30
C LYS A 32 -14.97 -14.51 20.79
N TRP A 33 -14.05 -14.88 19.90
CA TRP A 33 -12.74 -15.42 20.26
C TRP A 33 -11.83 -14.36 20.89
N LEU A 34 -12.15 -13.07 20.74
CA LEU A 34 -11.46 -11.97 21.40
C LEU A 34 -11.90 -11.72 22.85
N ASN A 35 -12.98 -12.38 23.33
CA ASN A 35 -13.47 -12.17 24.69
C ASN A 35 -12.41 -12.34 25.80
N PRO A 36 -11.50 -13.32 25.75
CA PRO A 36 -10.43 -13.46 26.76
C PRO A 36 -9.43 -12.30 26.77
N TYR A 37 -9.33 -11.53 25.67
CA TYR A 37 -8.32 -10.52 25.46
C TYR A 37 -8.85 -9.08 25.54
N ILE A 38 -10.14 -8.89 25.82
CA ILE A 38 -10.78 -7.55 25.88
C ILE A 38 -10.03 -6.62 26.82
N SER A 39 -9.63 -7.09 27.99
CA SER A 39 -8.90 -6.27 28.97
C SER A 39 -7.55 -5.78 28.43
N ILE A 40 -6.83 -6.63 27.69
CA ILE A 40 -5.53 -6.26 27.07
C ILE A 40 -5.76 -5.25 25.94
N ILE A 41 -6.82 -5.44 25.16
CA ILE A 41 -7.18 -4.50 24.07
C ILE A 41 -7.57 -3.14 24.64
N GLU A 42 -8.40 -3.10 25.67
CA GLU A 42 -8.83 -1.86 26.34
C GLU A 42 -7.67 -1.15 27.03
N GLU A 43 -6.75 -1.89 27.67
CA GLU A 43 -5.52 -1.32 28.23
C GLU A 43 -4.66 -0.68 27.11
N ARG A 44 -4.50 -1.37 25.97
CA ARG A 44 -3.78 -0.81 24.80
C ARG A 44 -4.40 0.50 24.35
N ILE A 45 -5.73 0.55 24.19
CA ILE A 45 -6.44 1.79 23.81
C ILE A 45 -6.21 2.90 24.85
N SER A 46 -6.32 2.55 26.14
CA SER A 46 -6.06 3.52 27.23
C SER A 46 -4.66 4.09 27.16
N ARG A 47 -3.65 3.28 26.89
CA ARG A 47 -2.25 3.74 26.70
C ARG A 47 -2.09 4.63 25.46
N CYS A 48 -2.79 4.35 24.37
CA CYS A 48 -2.80 5.21 23.17
C CYS A 48 -3.36 6.60 23.52
N LEU A 49 -4.50 6.66 24.21
CA LEU A 49 -5.12 7.92 24.63
C LEU A 49 -4.28 8.69 25.65
N GLN A 50 -3.65 7.97 26.58
CA GLN A 50 -2.73 8.59 27.55
C GLN A 50 -1.52 9.21 26.85
N LYS A 51 -0.90 8.49 25.89
CA LYS A 51 0.25 8.99 25.12
C LYS A 51 -0.15 10.20 24.26
N GLU A 52 -1.30 10.17 23.62
CA GLU A 52 -1.82 11.32 22.90
C GLU A 52 -1.92 12.56 23.79
N ASN A 53 -2.55 12.42 24.96
CA ASN A 53 -2.71 13.52 25.90
C ASN A 53 -1.35 14.03 26.44
N GLU A 54 -0.40 13.12 26.70
CA GLU A 54 0.98 13.47 27.07
C GLU A 54 1.66 14.32 26.00
N LEU A 55 1.53 13.93 24.72
CA LEU A 55 2.22 14.62 23.62
C LEU A 55 1.58 15.95 23.26
N THR A 56 0.25 16.04 23.35
CA THR A 56 -0.50 17.21 22.88
C THR A 56 -0.80 18.21 23.99
N GLU A 57 -0.62 17.84 25.27
CA GLU A 57 -0.96 18.66 26.44
C GLU A 57 -2.40 19.24 26.37
N GLY A 58 -3.31 18.48 25.74
CA GLY A 58 -4.71 18.88 25.49
C GLY A 58 -4.94 19.62 24.18
N GLY A 59 -3.92 19.82 23.35
CA GLY A 59 -4.02 20.29 21.97
C GLY A 59 -4.35 19.18 20.97
N SER A 60 -3.95 19.33 19.71
CA SER A 60 -4.18 18.35 18.65
C SER A 60 -2.90 17.64 18.21
N LEU A 61 -3.04 16.41 17.68
CA LEU A 61 -1.93 15.70 17.04
C LEU A 61 -1.44 16.43 15.77
N VAL A 62 -2.32 17.15 15.10
CA VAL A 62 -1.96 17.97 13.93
C VAL A 62 -1.01 19.09 14.36
N ASP A 63 -1.31 19.82 15.44
CA ASP A 63 -0.42 20.84 15.96
C ASP A 63 0.89 20.26 16.50
N PHE A 64 0.85 19.07 17.12
CA PHE A 64 2.05 18.39 17.59
C PHE A 64 2.95 17.96 16.43
N SER A 65 2.45 17.67 15.25
CA SER A 65 3.18 17.15 14.10
C SER A 65 3.76 18.20 13.15
N LEU A 66 3.98 19.43 13.64
CA LEU A 66 4.49 20.57 12.85
C LEU A 66 6.03 20.70 12.83
N GLY A 67 6.76 19.62 13.12
CA GLY A 67 8.22 19.65 13.20
C GLY A 67 8.90 20.12 11.92
N HIS A 68 8.35 19.81 10.76
CA HIS A 68 8.87 20.22 9.45
C HIS A 68 8.76 21.74 9.19
N TYR A 69 7.95 22.47 9.94
CA TYR A 69 7.92 23.94 9.91
C TYR A 69 8.93 24.58 10.87
N TYR A 70 9.36 23.84 11.89
CA TYR A 70 10.32 24.33 12.86
C TYR A 70 11.75 23.92 12.51
N TYR A 71 12.00 22.62 12.26
CA TYR A 71 13.31 22.06 11.93
C TYR A 71 13.59 22.13 10.43
N GLY A 72 14.87 21.97 10.05
CA GLY A 72 15.34 22.09 8.69
C GLY A 72 15.74 23.51 8.31
N LEU A 73 15.89 23.77 7.02
CA LEU A 73 16.33 25.06 6.48
C LEU A 73 15.15 25.83 5.91
N HIS A 74 14.86 27.00 6.48
CA HIS A 74 13.75 27.86 6.07
C HIS A 74 14.22 29.24 5.65
N TYR A 75 13.52 29.85 4.67
CA TYR A 75 13.72 31.24 4.28
C TYR A 75 12.55 32.09 4.79
N VAL A 76 12.82 32.91 5.81
CA VAL A 76 11.79 33.69 6.48
C VAL A 76 12.30 35.15 6.74
N ASN A 77 11.49 36.15 6.38
CA ASN A 77 11.80 37.55 6.61
C ASN A 77 13.19 37.95 6.12
N ASN A 78 13.56 37.52 4.91
CA ASN A 78 14.85 37.78 4.27
C ASN A 78 16.08 37.24 5.03
N ASN A 79 15.86 36.13 5.81
CA ASN A 79 16.91 35.41 6.49
C ASN A 79 16.75 33.90 6.23
N TRP A 80 17.87 33.20 6.22
CA TRP A 80 17.88 31.73 6.32
C TRP A 80 17.91 31.35 7.80
N ILE A 81 17.04 30.43 8.19
CA ILE A 81 16.96 29.86 9.51
C ILE A 81 17.13 28.37 9.41
N LEU A 82 18.23 27.84 9.96
CA LEU A 82 18.46 26.41 10.07
C LEU A 82 18.27 25.97 11.52
N ARG A 83 17.42 24.96 11.73
CA ARG A 83 17.24 24.35 13.06
C ARG A 83 17.44 22.85 12.96
N GLU A 84 18.06 22.29 14.00
CA GLU A 84 18.33 20.87 14.09
C GLU A 84 18.19 20.38 15.54
N TRP A 85 17.81 19.11 15.69
CA TRP A 85 17.74 18.44 16.97
C TRP A 85 18.90 17.46 17.11
N ALA A 86 19.85 17.79 17.98
CA ALA A 86 21.06 17.02 18.27
C ALA A 86 21.44 17.13 19.75
N PRO A 87 20.75 16.38 20.65
CA PRO A 87 20.91 16.56 22.11
C PRO A 87 22.30 16.23 22.64
N ASN A 88 23.01 15.30 22.02
CA ASN A 88 24.35 14.88 22.42
C ASN A 88 25.47 15.72 21.76
N ALA A 89 25.13 16.61 20.83
CA ALA A 89 26.11 17.49 20.21
C ALA A 89 26.69 18.49 21.19
N SER A 90 28.01 18.70 21.12
CA SER A 90 28.72 19.74 21.83
C SER A 90 28.89 21.00 21.00
N ASP A 91 28.92 20.88 19.66
CA ASP A 91 29.03 21.99 18.73
C ASP A 91 28.50 21.56 17.34
N ILE A 92 27.97 22.52 16.57
CA ILE A 92 27.48 22.25 15.19
C ILE A 92 27.88 23.43 14.30
N PHE A 93 28.43 23.11 13.13
CA PHE A 93 28.73 24.07 12.07
C PHE A 93 28.02 23.67 10.79
N ILE A 94 27.55 24.65 10.03
CA ILE A 94 27.16 24.41 8.64
C ILE A 94 28.40 24.60 7.75
N ILE A 95 28.69 23.60 6.93
CA ILE A 95 29.80 23.58 5.97
C ILE A 95 29.26 23.34 4.58
N GLY A 96 29.78 24.05 3.58
CA GLY A 96 29.30 23.93 2.21
C GLY A 96 30.13 24.72 1.20
N GLU A 97 29.63 24.83 -0.01
CA GLU A 97 30.31 25.56 -1.10
C GLU A 97 30.57 27.04 -0.73
N PHE A 98 29.65 27.64 0.03
CA PHE A 98 29.69 29.05 0.44
C PHE A 98 30.80 29.39 1.45
N ASN A 99 31.38 28.41 2.13
CA ASN A 99 32.51 28.58 3.06
C ASN A 99 33.64 27.58 2.80
N HIS A 100 33.72 27.07 1.56
CA HIS A 100 34.75 26.12 1.13
C HIS A 100 34.84 24.86 1.98
N TRP A 101 33.68 24.39 2.48
CA TRP A 101 33.56 23.21 3.35
C TRP A 101 34.37 23.30 4.65
N LYS A 102 34.51 24.52 5.22
CA LYS A 102 35.26 24.78 6.43
C LYS A 102 34.34 25.21 7.58
N GLU A 103 34.72 24.85 8.79
CA GLU A 103 34.10 25.35 10.01
C GLU A 103 34.53 26.81 10.23
N GLU A 104 33.57 27.71 10.21
CA GLU A 104 33.79 29.15 10.43
C GLU A 104 32.82 29.67 11.49
N ALA A 105 33.29 30.63 12.32
CA ALA A 105 32.49 31.18 13.42
C ALA A 105 31.15 31.77 12.97
N GLY A 106 31.08 32.33 11.74
CA GLY A 106 29.86 32.88 11.16
C GLY A 106 28.82 31.84 10.75
N PHE A 107 29.20 30.59 10.73
CA PHE A 107 28.36 29.42 10.34
C PHE A 107 28.19 28.43 11.51
N ARG A 108 28.49 28.84 12.74
CA ARG A 108 28.30 28.04 13.93
C ARG A 108 26.88 28.20 14.46
N MET A 109 26.22 27.05 14.73
CA MET A 109 24.88 27.01 15.33
C MET A 109 24.96 27.31 16.86
N THR A 110 23.88 27.83 17.39
CA THR A 110 23.73 28.10 18.85
C THR A 110 22.75 27.08 19.42
N ARG A 111 23.10 26.45 20.54
CA ARG A 111 22.17 25.61 21.30
C ARG A 111 21.14 26.47 22.00
N VAL A 112 19.85 26.33 21.65
CA VAL A 112 18.78 27.22 22.11
C VAL A 112 18.06 26.71 23.37
N ASN A 113 18.22 25.44 23.73
CA ASN A 113 17.64 24.88 24.95
C ASN A 113 18.37 23.61 25.43
N GLU A 114 17.98 23.12 26.61
CA GLU A 114 18.52 21.92 27.24
C GLU A 114 18.09 20.60 26.48
N TYR A 115 17.00 20.67 25.70
CA TYR A 115 16.51 19.52 24.95
C TYR A 115 17.33 19.21 23.68
N GLY A 116 18.36 20.02 23.40
CA GLY A 116 19.29 19.81 22.31
C GLY A 116 18.82 20.36 20.96
N ASN A 117 18.03 21.41 21.00
CA ASN A 117 17.68 22.17 19.80
C ASN A 117 18.78 23.17 19.48
N TRP A 118 19.18 23.22 18.21
CA TRP A 118 20.21 24.12 17.69
C TRP A 118 19.61 25.02 16.61
N GLU A 119 20.09 26.28 16.56
CA GLU A 119 19.62 27.28 15.61
C GLU A 119 20.77 28.07 15.02
N LEU A 120 20.68 28.39 13.73
CA LEU A 120 21.54 29.37 13.06
C LEU A 120 20.67 30.28 12.19
N ILE A 121 20.87 31.57 12.30
CA ILE A 121 20.23 32.59 11.48
C ILE A 121 21.30 33.26 10.63
N LEU A 122 21.10 33.21 9.30
CA LEU A 122 22.00 33.81 8.30
C LEU A 122 21.24 34.82 7.45
N SER A 123 21.92 35.92 7.08
CA SER A 123 21.35 36.85 6.09
C SER A 123 21.18 36.18 4.71
N SER A 124 20.24 36.69 3.93
CA SER A 124 19.83 36.13 2.66
C SER A 124 20.96 35.94 1.61
N ASP A 125 22.02 36.74 1.71
CA ASP A 125 23.19 36.74 0.85
C ASP A 125 24.16 35.56 1.11
N LYS A 126 24.01 34.88 2.25
CA LYS A 126 24.93 33.81 2.69
C LYS A 126 24.70 32.48 2.00
N LEU A 127 23.46 32.15 1.65
CA LEU A 127 23.12 30.92 0.96
C LEU A 127 22.31 31.22 -0.30
N LYS A 128 22.50 30.43 -1.36
CA LYS A 128 21.78 30.53 -2.62
C LYS A 128 21.09 29.21 -2.95
N HIS A 129 20.00 29.30 -3.70
CA HIS A 129 19.37 28.12 -4.27
C HIS A 129 20.40 27.28 -5.06
N GLY A 130 20.47 26.01 -4.74
CA GLY A 130 21.39 25.06 -5.36
C GLY A 130 22.68 24.81 -4.57
N ASP A 131 23.06 25.67 -3.63
CA ASP A 131 24.26 25.48 -2.80
C ASP A 131 24.23 24.13 -2.09
N LEU A 132 25.35 23.41 -2.09
CA LEU A 132 25.52 22.16 -1.37
C LEU A 132 26.09 22.39 0.02
N PHE A 133 25.57 21.64 0.99
CA PHE A 133 26.03 21.77 2.36
C PHE A 133 25.82 20.50 3.20
N LYS A 134 26.46 20.47 4.36
CA LYS A 134 26.31 19.49 5.44
C LYS A 134 26.41 20.16 6.80
N LEU A 135 26.08 19.43 7.85
CA LEU A 135 26.42 19.78 9.22
C LEU A 135 27.72 19.08 9.61
N SER A 136 28.69 19.83 10.17
CA SER A 136 29.78 19.26 10.95
C SER A 136 29.33 19.25 12.40
N ILE A 137 29.02 18.07 12.93
CA ILE A 137 28.53 17.88 14.28
C ILE A 137 29.66 17.34 15.15
N HIS A 138 29.92 18.02 16.27
CA HIS A 138 30.87 17.62 17.28
C HIS A 138 30.15 17.00 18.48
N TRP A 139 30.75 15.99 19.11
CA TRP A 139 30.31 15.38 20.34
C TRP A 139 31.52 14.98 21.19
N GLU A 140 31.30 14.59 22.43
CA GLU A 140 32.41 14.13 23.28
C GLU A 140 33.13 12.94 22.61
N GLY A 141 34.42 13.14 22.32
CA GLY A 141 35.30 12.14 21.73
C GLY A 141 35.26 12.04 20.20
N GLY A 142 34.50 12.91 19.48
CA GLY A 142 34.49 12.81 18.02
C GLY A 142 33.75 13.94 17.29
N LYS A 143 33.77 13.84 15.99
CA LYS A 143 32.92 14.65 15.09
C LYS A 143 32.61 13.88 13.81
N GLY A 144 31.58 14.34 13.07
CA GLY A 144 31.23 13.80 11.79
C GLY A 144 30.39 14.73 10.94
N GLU A 145 30.46 14.54 9.62
CA GLU A 145 29.57 15.22 8.69
C GLU A 145 28.21 14.54 8.64
N ARG A 146 27.13 15.31 8.62
CA ARG A 146 25.74 14.82 8.59
C ARG A 146 24.90 15.64 7.62
N ILE A 147 23.90 15.01 7.06
CA ILE A 147 22.82 15.69 6.32
C ILE A 147 21.74 16.08 7.33
N PRO A 148 21.24 17.32 7.35
CA PRO A 148 20.21 17.74 8.31
C PRO A 148 18.98 16.82 8.27
N SER A 149 18.44 16.47 9.42
CA SER A 149 17.40 15.43 9.54
C SER A 149 16.06 15.79 8.90
N TYR A 150 15.70 17.08 8.86
CA TYR A 150 14.47 17.60 8.25
C TYR A 150 14.70 18.30 6.90
N ILE A 151 15.80 18.01 6.21
CA ILE A 151 16.08 18.68 4.94
C ILE A 151 15.16 18.15 3.82
N SER A 152 14.62 19.06 3.02
CA SER A 152 13.67 18.75 1.94
C SER A 152 14.32 18.38 0.62
N ARG A 153 15.63 18.61 0.46
CA ARG A 153 16.38 18.27 -0.76
C ARG A 153 17.75 17.73 -0.45
N VAL A 154 18.05 16.56 -1.00
CA VAL A 154 19.35 15.90 -0.94
C VAL A 154 19.72 15.49 -2.35
N VAL A 155 20.99 15.61 -2.72
CA VAL A 155 21.49 15.24 -4.04
C VAL A 155 22.76 14.40 -3.91
N GLN A 156 22.94 13.50 -4.86
CA GLN A 156 24.16 12.69 -4.98
C GLN A 156 25.06 13.23 -6.07
N ASP A 157 26.33 13.45 -5.77
CA ASP A 157 27.32 13.77 -6.79
C ASP A 157 27.60 12.57 -7.69
N ASP A 158 27.52 12.75 -9.00
CA ASP A 158 27.62 11.65 -9.97
C ASP A 158 28.99 10.95 -9.98
N LYS A 159 30.05 11.66 -9.65
CA LYS A 159 31.42 11.14 -9.70
C LYS A 159 31.85 10.49 -8.40
N THR A 160 31.64 11.22 -7.29
CA THR A 160 32.08 10.79 -5.96
C THR A 160 31.08 9.87 -5.27
N LYS A 161 29.80 9.90 -5.71
CA LYS A 161 28.64 9.25 -5.10
C LYS A 161 28.35 9.73 -3.68
N ILE A 162 28.92 10.86 -3.28
CA ILE A 162 28.68 11.50 -1.99
C ILE A 162 27.34 12.24 -2.04
N PHE A 163 26.55 12.07 -0.99
CA PHE A 163 25.32 12.82 -0.80
C PHE A 163 25.57 14.10 -0.03
N SER A 164 24.85 15.15 -0.38
CA SER A 164 24.84 16.43 0.32
C SER A 164 23.43 17.01 0.35
N ALA A 165 23.10 17.73 1.42
CA ALA A 165 21.94 18.59 1.44
C ALA A 165 22.08 19.68 0.39
N GLN A 166 20.99 20.12 -0.20
CA GLN A 166 20.98 21.22 -1.16
C GLN A 166 20.00 22.29 -0.69
N VAL A 167 20.44 23.54 -0.73
CA VAL A 167 19.55 24.69 -0.47
C VAL A 167 18.48 24.72 -1.56
N TRP A 168 17.23 24.44 -1.17
CA TRP A 168 16.12 24.40 -2.11
C TRP A 168 15.17 25.56 -1.89
N HIS A 169 15.29 26.58 -2.73
CA HIS A 169 14.46 27.77 -2.70
C HIS A 169 14.29 28.30 -4.13
N PRO A 170 13.46 27.63 -4.95
CA PRO A 170 13.27 28.03 -6.35
C PRO A 170 12.62 29.42 -6.41
N ALA A 171 12.99 30.21 -7.43
CA ALA A 171 12.48 31.56 -7.64
C ALA A 171 10.95 31.60 -7.84
N LYS A 172 10.37 30.50 -8.31
CA LYS A 172 8.93 30.31 -8.41
C LYS A 172 8.55 29.03 -7.69
N LYS A 173 7.70 29.16 -6.67
CA LYS A 173 7.07 28.00 -6.02
C LYS A 173 6.13 27.31 -7.01
N TYR A 174 5.98 26.00 -6.88
CA TYR A 174 5.01 25.24 -7.66
C TYR A 174 3.60 25.82 -7.43
N GLN A 175 2.85 26.00 -8.52
CA GLN A 175 1.48 26.46 -8.48
C GLN A 175 0.57 25.27 -8.77
N TRP A 176 -0.16 24.83 -7.76
CA TRP A 176 -1.12 23.76 -7.91
C TRP A 176 -2.28 24.21 -8.78
N GLU A 177 -2.66 23.36 -9.73
CA GLU A 177 -3.85 23.57 -10.54
C GLU A 177 -5.08 22.90 -9.91
N THR A 178 -4.84 21.86 -9.09
CA THR A 178 -5.87 21.13 -8.33
C THR A 178 -5.62 21.36 -6.83
N GLU A 179 -6.13 22.47 -6.29
CA GLU A 179 -5.87 22.82 -4.90
C GLU A 179 -6.64 21.91 -3.91
N ASP A 180 -7.89 21.57 -4.23
CA ASP A 180 -8.81 20.83 -3.35
C ASP A 180 -9.26 19.52 -4.04
N PHE A 181 -8.34 18.57 -4.19
CA PHE A 181 -8.70 17.25 -4.67
C PHE A 181 -9.35 16.43 -3.55
N HIS A 182 -10.57 15.97 -3.82
CA HIS A 182 -11.28 15.01 -2.98
C HIS A 182 -11.69 13.80 -3.82
N SER A 183 -11.42 12.62 -3.30
CA SER A 183 -11.84 11.39 -3.98
C SER A 183 -13.33 11.13 -3.79
N ASP A 184 -13.92 10.38 -4.70
CA ASP A 184 -15.33 9.98 -4.65
C ASP A 184 -15.67 8.90 -3.62
N ASN A 185 -14.74 8.56 -2.73
CA ASN A 185 -14.83 7.50 -1.72
C ASN A 185 -15.15 6.10 -2.27
N THR A 186 -14.86 5.85 -3.54
CA THR A 186 -14.94 4.50 -4.09
C THR A 186 -13.81 3.62 -3.58
N ALA A 187 -14.05 2.31 -3.56
CA ALA A 187 -13.02 1.32 -3.23
C ALA A 187 -11.78 1.51 -4.12
N PRO A 188 -10.56 1.48 -3.55
CA PRO A 188 -9.35 1.70 -4.32
C PRO A 188 -9.06 0.52 -5.26
N VAL A 189 -8.83 0.85 -6.52
CA VAL A 189 -8.22 -0.02 -7.52
C VAL A 189 -6.84 0.57 -7.78
N ILE A 190 -5.85 -0.04 -7.16
CA ILE A 190 -4.51 0.51 -7.00
C ILE A 190 -3.60 0.04 -8.14
N TYR A 191 -2.93 0.99 -8.77
CA TYR A 191 -1.81 0.75 -9.66
C TYR A 191 -0.51 1.04 -8.90
N GLU A 192 0.16 -0.02 -8.44
CA GLU A 192 1.46 0.08 -7.76
C GLU A 192 2.56 0.29 -8.77
N ALA A 193 3.43 1.29 -8.56
CA ALA A 193 4.45 1.67 -9.51
C ALA A 193 5.73 2.16 -8.85
N HIS A 194 6.88 1.83 -9.46
CA HIS A 194 8.20 2.37 -9.14
C HIS A 194 8.63 3.35 -10.22
N ILE A 195 8.87 4.60 -9.83
CA ILE A 195 9.20 5.69 -10.78
C ILE A 195 10.37 5.33 -11.69
N GLY A 196 11.47 4.87 -11.10
CA GLY A 196 12.70 4.57 -11.84
C GLY A 196 12.57 3.39 -12.82
N MET A 197 11.67 2.44 -12.55
CA MET A 197 11.41 1.29 -13.45
C MET A 197 10.41 1.61 -14.57
N ALA A 198 9.70 2.71 -14.49
CA ALA A 198 8.58 3.01 -15.39
C ALA A 198 9.02 3.37 -16.83
N THR A 199 10.31 3.49 -17.09
CA THR A 199 10.87 3.70 -18.44
C THR A 199 11.11 2.36 -19.16
N PRO A 200 10.99 2.29 -20.51
CA PRO A 200 11.42 1.13 -21.30
C PRO A 200 12.94 1.04 -21.48
N GLU A 201 13.67 2.09 -21.18
CA GLU A 201 15.11 2.18 -21.35
C GLU A 201 15.85 1.56 -20.15
N GLU A 202 17.10 1.11 -20.39
CA GLU A 202 17.96 0.53 -19.34
C GLU A 202 18.65 1.62 -18.51
N ARG A 203 17.84 2.43 -17.83
CA ARG A 203 18.24 3.52 -16.92
C ARG A 203 17.17 3.82 -15.89
N ILE A 204 17.43 4.75 -15.01
CA ILE A 204 16.44 5.26 -14.06
C ILE A 204 15.47 6.20 -14.79
N GLY A 205 14.16 5.97 -14.64
CA GLY A 205 13.11 6.87 -15.11
C GLY A 205 12.90 8.06 -14.17
N SER A 206 12.23 9.10 -14.66
CA SER A 206 12.00 10.35 -13.95
C SER A 206 10.51 10.60 -13.63
N PHE A 207 10.23 11.52 -12.70
CA PHE A 207 8.87 11.99 -12.41
C PHE A 207 8.18 12.55 -13.64
N ASN A 208 8.90 13.33 -14.47
CA ASN A 208 8.34 13.88 -15.70
C ASN A 208 7.95 12.80 -16.70
N GLU A 209 8.82 11.81 -16.93
CA GLU A 209 8.51 10.68 -17.82
C GLU A 209 7.32 9.88 -17.31
N PHE A 210 7.22 9.66 -16.00
CA PHE A 210 6.07 8.99 -15.39
C PHE A 210 4.79 9.80 -15.61
N THR A 211 4.85 11.10 -15.37
CA THR A 211 3.74 12.02 -15.58
C THR A 211 3.23 11.99 -17.01
N ASP A 212 4.15 12.10 -17.97
CA ASP A 212 3.78 12.27 -19.39
C ASP A 212 3.39 10.94 -20.06
N ASN A 213 3.97 9.81 -19.64
CA ASN A 213 3.81 8.53 -20.33
C ASN A 213 3.04 7.47 -19.55
N ILE A 214 3.06 7.49 -18.20
CA ILE A 214 2.47 6.42 -17.39
C ILE A 214 1.11 6.80 -16.83
N ILE A 215 0.94 8.04 -16.34
CA ILE A 215 -0.39 8.48 -15.86
C ILE A 215 -1.47 8.28 -16.93
N PRO A 216 -1.27 8.66 -18.22
CA PRO A 216 -2.27 8.39 -19.25
C PRO A 216 -2.61 6.90 -19.43
N ARG A 217 -1.64 5.99 -19.23
CA ARG A 217 -1.87 4.53 -19.28
C ARG A 217 -2.74 4.06 -18.12
N ILE A 218 -2.43 4.53 -16.91
CA ILE A 218 -3.18 4.20 -15.69
C ILE A 218 -4.63 4.65 -15.81
N VAL A 219 -4.85 5.89 -16.28
CA VAL A 219 -6.17 6.44 -16.57
C VAL A 219 -6.91 5.60 -17.62
N GLY A 220 -6.22 5.29 -18.75
CA GLY A 220 -6.77 4.47 -19.83
C GLY A 220 -7.14 3.06 -19.40
N ALA A 221 -6.43 2.50 -18.43
CA ALA A 221 -6.73 1.19 -17.85
C ALA A 221 -7.83 1.23 -16.77
N GLY A 222 -8.31 2.42 -16.39
CA GLY A 222 -9.45 2.59 -15.49
C GLY A 222 -9.13 2.52 -13.99
N TYR A 223 -7.87 2.46 -13.58
CA TYR A 223 -7.46 2.51 -12.17
C TYR A 223 -7.81 3.88 -11.57
N ASN A 224 -8.08 3.92 -10.26
CA ASN A 224 -8.47 5.15 -9.57
C ASN A 224 -7.47 5.60 -8.49
N THR A 225 -6.40 4.83 -8.27
CA THR A 225 -5.38 5.12 -7.25
C THR A 225 -4.01 4.70 -7.76
N ILE A 226 -3.02 5.58 -7.64
CA ILE A 226 -1.60 5.27 -7.85
C ILE A 226 -0.97 5.06 -6.49
N GLN A 227 -0.24 3.96 -6.30
CA GLN A 227 0.67 3.75 -5.18
C GLN A 227 2.10 3.89 -5.67
N LEU A 228 2.80 4.93 -5.23
CA LEU A 228 4.22 5.10 -5.52
C LEU A 228 5.03 4.32 -4.48
N MET A 229 5.81 3.33 -4.93
CA MET A 229 6.82 2.69 -4.10
C MET A 229 7.78 3.75 -3.53
N ALA A 230 8.45 3.44 -2.42
CA ALA A 230 9.24 4.39 -1.63
C ALA A 230 10.08 5.37 -2.47
N ILE A 231 9.74 6.66 -2.39
CA ILE A 231 10.37 7.75 -3.14
C ILE A 231 11.22 8.68 -2.27
N GLN A 232 11.28 8.43 -0.98
CA GLN A 232 12.15 9.15 -0.05
C GLN A 232 13.62 8.91 -0.44
N GLU A 233 14.53 9.83 -0.12
CA GLU A 233 15.92 9.67 -0.51
C GLU A 233 16.58 8.48 0.20
N HIS A 234 17.34 7.73 -0.56
CA HIS A 234 17.97 6.49 -0.13
C HIS A 234 19.34 6.32 -0.79
N PRO A 235 20.37 5.78 -0.12
CA PRO A 235 21.73 5.72 -0.66
C PRO A 235 21.90 4.67 -1.75
N PHE A 236 21.12 3.59 -1.72
CA PHE A 236 21.28 2.45 -2.62
C PHE A 236 20.02 2.21 -3.47
N TYR A 237 20.11 2.42 -4.77
CA TYR A 237 18.98 2.24 -5.70
C TYR A 237 18.40 0.81 -5.69
N GLY A 238 19.25 -0.20 -5.48
CA GLY A 238 18.83 -1.60 -5.37
C GLY A 238 18.01 -1.95 -4.12
N SER A 239 17.81 -0.99 -3.20
CA SER A 239 16.86 -1.13 -2.09
C SER A 239 15.43 -0.81 -2.47
N PHE A 240 15.16 -0.48 -3.73
CA PHE A 240 13.83 -0.06 -4.23
C PHE A 240 13.28 1.22 -3.54
N GLY A 241 14.09 1.92 -2.76
CA GLY A 241 13.70 3.03 -1.91
C GLY A 241 13.42 2.66 -0.45
N TYR A 242 13.43 1.38 -0.10
CA TYR A 242 13.06 0.94 1.26
C TYR A 242 14.19 1.08 2.32
N HIS A 243 15.43 1.42 1.93
CA HIS A 243 16.48 1.80 2.87
C HIS A 243 16.59 3.33 2.95
N VAL A 244 15.61 3.97 3.56
CA VAL A 244 15.50 5.43 3.64
C VAL A 244 16.64 6.03 4.47
N SER A 245 17.25 7.10 3.94
CA SER A 245 18.23 7.93 4.65
C SER A 245 17.68 9.30 5.06
N ASN A 246 16.90 9.94 4.19
CA ASN A 246 16.39 11.28 4.42
C ASN A 246 14.87 11.33 4.22
N TYR A 247 14.16 11.39 5.32
CA TYR A 247 12.71 11.19 5.40
C TYR A 247 11.88 12.32 4.76
N PHE A 248 12.42 13.55 4.74
CA PHE A 248 11.75 14.73 4.19
C PHE A 248 12.21 15.09 2.77
N ALA A 249 13.16 14.36 2.21
CA ALA A 249 13.68 14.61 0.88
C ALA A 249 13.14 13.62 -0.14
N VAL A 250 12.71 14.14 -1.28
CA VAL A 250 12.40 13.33 -2.47
C VAL A 250 13.70 12.82 -3.07
N SER A 251 13.77 11.55 -3.47
CA SER A 251 14.97 11.00 -4.10
C SER A 251 15.34 11.77 -5.36
N SER A 252 16.55 12.32 -5.34
CA SER A 252 17.09 13.12 -6.43
C SER A 252 17.29 12.35 -7.73
N ARG A 253 17.31 11.01 -7.65
CA ARG A 253 17.40 10.13 -8.83
C ARG A 253 16.20 10.24 -9.75
N PHE A 254 15.04 10.57 -9.21
CA PHE A 254 13.78 10.64 -9.96
C PHE A 254 13.47 12.06 -10.45
N GLY A 255 14.11 13.08 -9.87
CA GLY A 255 13.89 14.47 -10.25
C GLY A 255 13.88 15.45 -9.09
N THR A 256 13.12 16.53 -9.24
CA THR A 256 13.00 17.63 -8.30
C THR A 256 11.70 17.54 -7.50
N PRO A 257 11.60 18.25 -6.35
CA PRO A 257 10.35 18.42 -5.62
C PRO A 257 9.18 18.92 -6.48
N GLU A 258 9.45 19.90 -7.36
CA GLU A 258 8.43 20.47 -8.25
C GLU A 258 7.94 19.46 -9.30
N GLU A 259 8.81 18.58 -9.78
CA GLU A 259 8.42 17.51 -10.71
C GLU A 259 7.54 16.47 -10.06
N LEU A 260 7.78 16.13 -8.78
CA LEU A 260 6.85 15.27 -8.02
C LEU A 260 5.50 15.96 -7.78
N LYS A 261 5.50 17.27 -7.45
CA LYS A 261 4.25 18.04 -7.32
C LYS A 261 3.47 18.04 -8.64
N ARG A 262 4.16 18.21 -9.79
CA ARG A 262 3.55 18.12 -11.13
C ARG A 262 2.91 16.75 -11.37
N LEU A 263 3.57 15.67 -10.96
CA LEU A 263 3.05 14.31 -11.07
C LEU A 263 1.74 14.18 -10.32
N ILE A 264 1.71 14.58 -9.05
CA ILE A 264 0.52 14.46 -8.19
C ILE A 264 -0.61 15.35 -8.71
N ASP A 265 -0.32 16.59 -9.08
CA ASP A 265 -1.31 17.51 -9.64
C ASP A 265 -1.93 16.99 -10.95
N THR A 266 -1.11 16.39 -11.83
CA THR A 266 -1.60 15.75 -13.06
C THR A 266 -2.46 14.53 -12.78
N ALA A 267 -2.10 13.73 -11.78
CA ALA A 267 -2.90 12.60 -11.34
C ALA A 267 -4.27 13.06 -10.79
N HIS A 268 -4.28 14.08 -9.93
CA HIS A 268 -5.49 14.67 -9.36
C HIS A 268 -6.40 15.25 -10.44
N LYS A 269 -5.87 15.97 -11.42
CA LYS A 269 -6.62 16.44 -12.60
C LYS A 269 -7.30 15.31 -13.36
N SER A 270 -6.70 14.15 -13.36
CA SER A 270 -7.21 12.95 -14.00
C SER A 270 -8.16 12.14 -13.11
N GLY A 271 -8.47 12.62 -11.90
CA GLY A 271 -9.34 11.95 -10.93
C GLY A 271 -8.64 10.80 -10.15
N LEU A 272 -7.32 10.70 -10.21
CA LEU A 272 -6.55 9.66 -9.55
C LEU A 272 -6.07 10.12 -8.16
N ARG A 273 -6.29 9.30 -7.14
CA ARG A 273 -5.60 9.41 -5.86
C ARG A 273 -4.13 9.02 -6.01
N VAL A 274 -3.26 9.65 -5.24
CA VAL A 274 -1.84 9.26 -5.17
C VAL A 274 -1.47 8.98 -3.72
N ILE A 275 -1.14 7.73 -3.43
CA ILE A 275 -0.60 7.32 -2.13
C ILE A 275 0.87 6.93 -2.29
N MET A 276 1.64 6.99 -1.21
CA MET A 276 3.03 6.56 -1.25
C MET A 276 3.34 5.50 -0.20
N ASP A 277 4.33 4.67 -0.49
CA ASP A 277 4.93 3.78 0.48
C ASP A 277 5.77 4.61 1.45
N ILE A 278 5.44 4.54 2.75
CA ILE A 278 6.17 5.21 3.80
C ILE A 278 6.88 4.17 4.67
N VAL A 279 8.21 4.35 4.83
CA VAL A 279 9.05 3.39 5.54
C VAL A 279 9.36 3.93 6.93
N HIS A 280 8.51 3.65 7.90
CA HIS A 280 8.69 3.99 9.30
C HIS A 280 9.04 2.76 10.16
N SER A 281 9.15 1.60 9.54
CA SER A 281 9.55 0.35 10.20
C SER A 281 11.06 0.33 10.54
N HIS A 282 11.89 0.97 9.72
CA HIS A 282 13.34 0.95 9.87
C HIS A 282 14.01 2.11 9.12
N ALA A 283 15.31 2.25 9.31
CA ALA A 283 16.17 3.20 8.61
C ALA A 283 17.47 2.53 8.14
N VAL A 284 18.11 3.11 7.13
CA VAL A 284 19.43 2.65 6.67
C VAL A 284 20.50 2.80 7.78
N LYS A 285 21.48 1.92 7.81
CA LYS A 285 22.62 1.98 8.76
C LYS A 285 23.66 3.06 8.47
N ASN A 286 23.64 3.65 7.27
CA ASN A 286 24.59 4.67 6.84
C ASN A 286 24.61 5.84 7.82
N THR A 287 25.77 6.21 8.31
CA THR A 287 25.92 7.30 9.30
C THR A 287 26.08 8.67 8.66
N ASN A 288 26.67 8.75 7.46
CA ASN A 288 26.93 10.02 6.80
C ASN A 288 25.67 10.55 6.10
N GLU A 289 24.86 9.65 5.53
CA GLU A 289 23.64 10.00 4.79
C GLU A 289 22.39 9.92 5.65
N GLY A 290 22.36 8.97 6.60
CA GLY A 290 21.19 8.66 7.41
C GLY A 290 21.26 9.16 8.85
N LEU A 291 20.32 8.67 9.67
CA LEU A 291 20.13 9.08 11.07
C LEU A 291 20.98 8.28 12.07
N GLY A 292 21.70 7.25 11.62
CA GLY A 292 22.54 6.41 12.47
C GLY A 292 23.71 7.22 13.07
N LEU A 293 23.85 7.25 14.40
CA LEU A 293 24.87 8.06 15.10
C LEU A 293 24.86 9.54 14.68
N PHE A 294 23.69 10.12 14.47
CA PHE A 294 23.56 11.47 13.93
C PHE A 294 24.30 12.52 14.78
N ASP A 295 24.11 12.51 16.10
CA ASP A 295 24.78 13.37 17.05
C ASP A 295 25.92 12.65 17.82
N GLY A 296 26.43 11.56 17.26
CA GLY A 296 27.43 10.68 17.90
C GLY A 296 26.83 9.65 18.85
N SER A 297 25.57 9.81 19.26
CA SER A 297 24.86 8.85 20.12
C SER A 297 24.14 7.80 19.27
N PRO A 298 24.18 6.51 19.66
CA PRO A 298 23.37 5.48 19.00
C PRO A 298 21.88 5.61 19.30
N GLY A 299 21.52 6.35 20.35
CA GLY A 299 20.20 6.39 20.94
C GLY A 299 19.35 7.61 20.59
N GLN A 300 19.76 8.47 19.67
CA GLN A 300 18.96 9.64 19.32
C GLN A 300 17.59 9.24 18.75
N TYR A 301 17.58 8.48 17.65
CA TYR A 301 16.36 8.01 16.99
C TYR A 301 16.04 6.54 17.26
N PHE A 302 17.05 5.73 17.57
CA PHE A 302 16.95 4.28 17.60
C PHE A 302 17.11 3.71 19.01
N HIS A 303 16.78 2.43 19.17
CA HIS A 303 17.06 1.71 20.40
C HIS A 303 18.56 1.68 20.70
N THR A 304 18.92 1.56 22.00
CA THR A 304 20.32 1.44 22.44
C THR A 304 20.71 0.02 22.85
N ASN A 305 19.76 -0.90 22.83
CA ASN A 305 19.91 -2.30 23.19
C ASN A 305 19.92 -3.20 21.96
N SER A 306 19.74 -4.51 22.13
CA SER A 306 19.70 -5.51 21.06
C SER A 306 18.59 -5.30 20.02
N ARG A 307 17.59 -4.46 20.31
CA ARG A 307 16.52 -4.09 19.36
C ARG A 307 16.93 -3.01 18.35
N ARG A 308 18.15 -2.47 18.48
CA ARG A 308 18.62 -1.38 17.61
C ARG A 308 18.71 -1.79 16.14
N GLU A 309 19.18 -3.02 15.88
CA GLU A 309 19.42 -3.51 14.53
C GLU A 309 18.40 -4.56 14.15
N HIS A 310 17.82 -4.39 12.95
CA HIS A 310 16.93 -5.39 12.39
C HIS A 310 17.73 -6.61 11.93
N VAL A 311 17.40 -7.79 12.47
CA VAL A 311 18.19 -9.02 12.27
C VAL A 311 18.18 -9.57 10.84
N ALA A 312 17.20 -9.19 10.01
CA ALA A 312 17.05 -9.69 8.65
C ALA A 312 17.26 -8.63 7.55
N TRP A 313 17.12 -7.32 7.85
CA TRP A 313 17.07 -6.27 6.81
C TRP A 313 18.30 -5.36 6.78
N ASP A 314 19.31 -5.65 7.57
CA ASP A 314 20.54 -4.83 7.68
C ASP A 314 20.22 -3.32 7.88
N SER A 315 19.32 -3.02 8.81
CA SER A 315 18.77 -1.68 9.05
C SER A 315 18.68 -1.37 10.54
N LEU A 316 18.29 -0.15 10.90
CA LEU A 316 18.12 0.34 12.28
C LEU A 316 16.63 0.46 12.61
N CYS A 317 16.23 0.04 13.82
CA CYS A 317 14.85 0.11 14.30
C CYS A 317 14.63 1.35 15.17
N PHE A 318 13.62 2.14 14.86
CA PHE A 318 13.23 3.31 15.63
C PHE A 318 12.78 2.94 17.05
N ASP A 319 13.07 3.83 17.98
CA ASP A 319 12.58 3.75 19.37
C ASP A 319 11.26 4.53 19.48
N TYR A 320 10.15 3.88 19.17
CA TYR A 320 8.81 4.49 19.20
C TYR A 320 8.35 4.90 20.62
N GLY A 321 9.06 4.51 21.67
CA GLY A 321 8.78 4.97 23.03
C GLY A 321 9.20 6.43 23.29
N LYS A 322 10.04 7.01 22.42
CA LYS A 322 10.53 8.40 22.56
C LYS A 322 9.59 9.41 21.93
N ASN A 323 9.18 10.41 22.69
CA ASN A 323 8.32 11.49 22.21
C ASN A 323 8.91 12.24 21.00
N SER A 324 10.23 12.45 20.99
CA SER A 324 10.94 13.10 19.89
C SER A 324 10.95 12.26 18.60
N VAL A 325 10.99 10.93 18.72
CA VAL A 325 10.88 10.03 17.56
C VAL A 325 9.45 10.00 17.02
N ILE A 326 8.46 9.92 17.91
CA ILE A 326 7.04 10.04 17.52
C ILE A 326 6.82 11.38 16.81
N HIS A 327 7.32 12.49 17.36
CA HIS A 327 7.23 13.82 16.74
C HIS A 327 7.86 13.85 15.35
N PHE A 328 9.06 13.27 15.17
CA PHE A 328 9.74 13.19 13.86
C PHE A 328 8.90 12.43 12.83
N LEU A 329 8.42 11.24 13.18
CA LEU A 329 7.68 10.37 12.28
C LEU A 329 6.28 10.92 11.97
N LEU A 330 5.56 11.51 12.95
CA LEU A 330 4.28 12.17 12.69
C LEU A 330 4.46 13.42 11.82
N SER A 331 5.51 14.22 12.07
CA SER A 331 5.83 15.36 11.22
C SER A 331 6.17 14.97 9.79
N ASN A 332 6.73 13.76 9.60
CA ASN A 332 6.99 13.22 8.28
C ASN A 332 5.70 12.86 7.53
N CYS A 333 4.74 12.19 8.17
CA CYS A 333 3.42 11.97 7.57
C CYS A 333 2.72 13.29 7.23
N HIS A 334 2.73 14.27 8.16
CA HIS A 334 2.13 15.58 7.96
C HIS A 334 2.73 16.27 6.73
N TYR A 335 4.06 16.32 6.64
CA TYR A 335 4.80 16.94 5.54
C TYR A 335 4.39 16.40 4.17
N TRP A 336 4.31 15.08 4.00
CA TRP A 336 3.95 14.47 2.73
C TRP A 336 2.49 14.75 2.33
N LEU A 337 1.57 14.79 3.30
CA LEU A 337 0.16 15.13 3.04
C LEU A 337 -0.01 16.60 2.67
N GLU A 338 0.71 17.52 3.32
CA GLU A 338 0.50 18.95 3.14
C GLU A 338 1.34 19.52 2.00
N GLU A 339 2.66 19.28 2.00
CA GLU A 339 3.58 19.84 1.00
C GLU A 339 3.40 19.23 -0.39
N TYR A 340 3.12 17.92 -0.45
CA TYR A 340 2.96 17.19 -1.73
C TYR A 340 1.53 16.78 -2.04
N LYS A 341 0.59 17.00 -1.12
CA LYS A 341 -0.83 16.65 -1.29
C LYS A 341 -1.07 15.17 -1.60
N PHE A 342 -0.29 14.27 -1.02
CA PHE A 342 -0.59 12.85 -1.08
C PHE A 342 -1.96 12.53 -0.48
N ASP A 343 -2.61 11.49 -0.99
CA ASP A 343 -3.93 11.05 -0.55
C ASP A 343 -3.87 9.91 0.47
N GLY A 344 -2.71 9.66 1.02
CA GLY A 344 -2.49 8.66 2.05
C GLY A 344 -1.21 7.86 1.88
N PHE A 345 -1.13 6.74 2.60
CA PHE A 345 0.09 5.96 2.70
C PHE A 345 -0.17 4.45 2.73
N ARG A 346 0.74 3.69 2.15
CA ARG A 346 0.96 2.30 2.52
C ARG A 346 2.16 2.26 3.48
N PHE A 347 1.95 1.80 4.71
CA PHE A 347 2.99 1.65 5.71
C PHE A 347 3.72 0.32 5.50
N ASP A 348 5.01 0.42 5.22
CA ASP A 348 5.89 -0.71 4.96
C ASP A 348 6.28 -1.44 6.24
N GLY A 349 6.31 -2.77 6.18
CA GLY A 349 6.90 -3.62 7.20
C GLY A 349 6.23 -3.58 8.58
N ILE A 350 4.91 -3.39 8.65
CA ILE A 350 4.18 -3.28 9.92
C ILE A 350 4.38 -4.51 10.81
N THR A 351 4.38 -5.73 10.26
CA THR A 351 4.65 -6.94 11.06
C THR A 351 5.97 -6.83 11.81
N SER A 352 7.00 -6.31 11.13
CA SER A 352 8.31 -6.12 11.75
C SER A 352 8.32 -5.07 12.85
N MET A 353 7.43 -4.05 12.78
CA MET A 353 7.32 -3.01 13.79
C MET A 353 6.67 -3.51 15.09
N ILE A 354 5.56 -4.26 14.93
CA ILE A 354 4.63 -4.54 16.04
C ILE A 354 4.98 -5.80 16.85
N TYR A 355 6.06 -6.51 16.50
CA TYR A 355 6.56 -7.67 17.25
C TYR A 355 8.04 -7.52 17.58
N TYR A 356 8.42 -7.90 18.81
CA TYR A 356 9.83 -7.85 19.26
C TYR A 356 10.74 -8.83 18.51
N ASP A 357 10.19 -9.91 17.96
CA ASP A 357 10.86 -10.89 17.10
C ASP A 357 10.72 -10.58 15.61
N HIS A 358 10.17 -9.41 15.28
CA HIS A 358 9.88 -8.97 13.92
C HIS A 358 8.92 -9.90 13.14
N GLY A 359 8.22 -10.81 13.84
CA GLY A 359 7.37 -11.84 13.22
C GLY A 359 8.14 -12.90 12.43
N LEU A 360 9.47 -12.94 12.54
CA LEU A 360 10.32 -13.84 11.76
C LEU A 360 10.19 -15.28 12.23
N GLY A 361 9.98 -16.19 11.26
CA GLY A 361 9.90 -17.64 11.53
C GLY A 361 8.72 -18.04 12.40
N LYS A 362 7.72 -17.17 12.58
CA LYS A 362 6.56 -17.40 13.43
C LYS A 362 5.30 -17.62 12.60
N ASN A 363 4.55 -18.64 12.98
CA ASN A 363 3.21 -18.89 12.46
C ASN A 363 2.18 -18.41 13.49
N PHE A 364 1.33 -17.49 13.12
CA PHE A 364 0.25 -16.96 13.94
C PHE A 364 -0.96 -17.90 13.82
N THR A 365 -1.06 -18.88 14.71
CA THR A 365 -2.07 -19.94 14.63
C THR A 365 -3.12 -19.87 15.71
N SER A 366 -2.93 -18.99 16.70
CA SER A 366 -3.87 -18.79 17.80
C SER A 366 -3.99 -17.32 18.16
N TYR A 367 -5.12 -16.95 18.81
CA TYR A 367 -5.30 -15.58 19.30
C TYR A 367 -4.27 -15.20 20.39
N ASP A 368 -3.73 -16.17 21.15
CA ASP A 368 -2.67 -15.92 22.11
C ASP A 368 -1.43 -15.30 21.47
N ASP A 369 -1.15 -15.60 20.21
CA ASP A 369 0.02 -15.06 19.49
C ASP A 369 -0.01 -13.53 19.36
N TYR A 370 -1.22 -12.92 19.43
CA TYR A 370 -1.42 -11.47 19.33
C TYR A 370 -1.46 -10.76 20.69
N PHE A 371 -1.46 -11.51 21.82
CA PHE A 371 -1.69 -10.96 23.14
C PHE A 371 -0.78 -11.55 24.24
N ASN A 372 0.28 -12.25 23.87
CA ASN A 372 1.18 -12.96 24.79
C ASN A 372 2.34 -12.11 25.34
N GLY A 373 2.34 -10.77 25.08
CA GLY A 373 3.41 -9.87 25.48
C GLY A 373 4.62 -9.80 24.53
N GLY A 374 4.57 -10.51 23.37
CA GLY A 374 5.55 -10.40 22.30
C GLY A 374 5.38 -9.20 21.38
N GLN A 375 4.34 -8.38 21.63
CA GLN A 375 4.00 -7.22 20.82
C GLN A 375 4.74 -5.98 21.31
N ASP A 376 5.24 -5.17 20.37
CA ASP A 376 5.79 -3.85 20.66
C ASP A 376 4.63 -2.84 20.82
N ILE A 377 4.33 -2.53 22.08
CA ILE A 377 3.22 -1.64 22.41
C ILE A 377 3.53 -0.21 21.99
N ASP A 378 4.78 0.24 22.03
CA ASP A 378 5.16 1.61 21.64
C ASP A 378 4.98 1.78 20.12
N ALA A 379 5.31 0.76 19.32
CA ALA A 379 5.03 0.76 17.89
C ALA A 379 3.53 0.80 17.59
N LEU A 380 2.71 0.02 18.31
CA LEU A 380 1.25 0.06 18.16
C LEU A 380 0.65 1.41 18.55
N ILE A 381 1.17 2.05 19.61
CA ILE A 381 0.77 3.41 20.00
C ILE A 381 1.14 4.41 18.90
N TYR A 382 2.37 4.33 18.39
CA TYR A 382 2.80 5.21 17.29
C TYR A 382 1.86 5.06 16.08
N LEU A 383 1.56 3.85 15.63
CA LEU A 383 0.66 3.60 14.49
C LEU A 383 -0.76 4.12 14.72
N TYR A 384 -1.28 3.96 15.95
CA TYR A 384 -2.57 4.56 16.34
C TYR A 384 -2.55 6.08 16.20
N LEU A 385 -1.51 6.73 16.73
CA LEU A 385 -1.36 8.19 16.66
C LEU A 385 -1.18 8.67 15.22
N ALA A 386 -0.43 7.93 14.41
CA ALA A 386 -0.22 8.25 12.99
C ALA A 386 -1.55 8.20 12.22
N ASN A 387 -2.32 7.11 12.32
CA ASN A 387 -3.62 7.04 11.66
C ASN A 387 -4.58 8.14 12.13
N LYS A 388 -4.61 8.41 13.44
CA LYS A 388 -5.48 9.46 13.99
C LYS A 388 -5.08 10.86 13.49
N MET A 389 -3.79 11.17 13.46
CA MET A 389 -3.26 12.43 12.93
C MET A 389 -3.57 12.58 11.44
N ILE A 390 -3.29 11.53 10.64
CA ILE A 390 -3.52 11.53 9.19
C ILE A 390 -4.99 11.83 8.88
N HIS A 391 -5.93 11.12 9.51
CA HIS A 391 -7.36 11.32 9.26
C HIS A 391 -7.91 12.62 9.89
N SER A 392 -7.24 13.18 10.90
CA SER A 392 -7.58 14.52 11.41
C SER A 392 -7.15 15.62 10.44
N LEU A 393 -6.01 15.45 9.76
CA LEU A 393 -5.50 16.38 8.77
C LEU A 393 -6.22 16.24 7.42
N LYS A 394 -6.42 15.00 6.96
CA LYS A 394 -7.06 14.66 5.68
C LYS A 394 -8.06 13.52 5.89
N PRO A 395 -9.35 13.82 6.15
CA PRO A 395 -10.37 12.82 6.49
C PRO A 395 -10.62 11.75 5.42
N ASP A 396 -10.35 12.04 4.15
CA ASP A 396 -10.47 11.14 3.00
C ASP A 396 -9.16 10.46 2.61
N ALA A 397 -8.11 10.60 3.43
CA ALA A 397 -6.87 9.88 3.24
C ALA A 397 -7.08 8.35 3.33
N ILE A 398 -6.24 7.60 2.63
CA ILE A 398 -6.22 6.13 2.70
C ILE A 398 -4.97 5.68 3.43
N THR A 399 -5.12 4.86 4.46
CA THR A 399 -4.00 4.20 5.14
C THR A 399 -4.07 2.69 4.97
N ILE A 400 -2.98 2.10 4.48
CA ILE A 400 -2.87 0.67 4.18
C ILE A 400 -1.73 0.09 5.02
N ALA A 401 -2.02 -0.98 5.76
CA ALA A 401 -1.00 -1.71 6.51
C ALA A 401 -0.45 -2.89 5.70
N GLU A 402 0.85 -2.93 5.50
CA GLU A 402 1.53 -4.16 5.10
C GLU A 402 1.78 -5.00 6.35
N GLU A 403 0.88 -5.93 6.61
CA GLU A 403 0.90 -6.72 7.83
C GLU A 403 0.41 -8.15 7.57
N MET A 404 1.26 -9.14 7.82
CA MET A 404 1.01 -10.54 7.47
C MET A 404 0.60 -11.42 8.66
N SER A 405 0.70 -10.94 9.90
CA SER A 405 0.36 -11.76 11.08
C SER A 405 -1.15 -11.97 11.25
N GLY A 406 -1.97 -11.04 10.74
CA GLY A 406 -3.42 -11.04 10.94
C GLY A 406 -3.86 -10.48 12.30
N MET A 407 -3.07 -9.58 12.93
CA MET A 407 -3.40 -8.98 14.23
C MET A 407 -4.81 -8.37 14.23
N PRO A 408 -5.71 -8.79 15.16
CA PRO A 408 -7.06 -8.26 15.24
C PRO A 408 -7.11 -6.76 15.51
N GLY A 409 -8.02 -6.07 14.80
CA GLY A 409 -8.28 -4.64 14.99
C GLY A 409 -7.25 -3.70 14.37
N LEU A 410 -6.29 -4.21 13.60
CA LEU A 410 -5.30 -3.34 12.95
C LEU A 410 -5.96 -2.41 11.94
N ALA A 411 -6.83 -2.93 11.06
CA ALA A 411 -7.61 -2.16 10.10
C ALA A 411 -9.06 -1.93 10.57
N ALA A 412 -9.23 -1.64 11.86
CA ALA A 412 -10.47 -1.17 12.45
C ALA A 412 -10.28 0.26 12.96
N GLY A 413 -11.30 1.11 12.78
CA GLY A 413 -11.23 2.52 13.18
C GLY A 413 -10.90 2.73 14.66
N THR A 414 -10.22 3.82 14.98
CA THR A 414 -9.84 4.18 16.35
C THR A 414 -11.08 4.39 17.24
N ASP A 415 -12.18 4.89 16.67
CA ASP A 415 -13.50 5.00 17.31
C ASP A 415 -14.08 3.64 17.70
N LYS A 416 -13.70 2.58 16.95
CA LYS A 416 -14.09 1.17 17.22
C LYS A 416 -13.08 0.43 18.08
N GLY A 417 -12.05 1.09 18.58
CA GLY A 417 -11.01 0.50 19.43
C GLY A 417 -9.90 -0.21 18.67
N GLY A 418 -9.79 0.02 17.38
CA GLY A 418 -8.71 -0.47 16.52
C GLY A 418 -7.52 0.49 16.44
N ILE A 419 -6.53 0.13 15.64
CA ILE A 419 -5.31 0.92 15.38
C ILE A 419 -5.55 2.02 14.34
N GLY A 420 -6.60 1.89 13.51
CA GLY A 420 -7.09 2.96 12.65
C GLY A 420 -6.68 2.89 11.20
N PHE A 421 -6.01 1.84 10.72
CA PHE A 421 -5.80 1.65 9.30
C PHE A 421 -7.13 1.43 8.57
N ASP A 422 -7.24 1.95 7.35
CA ASP A 422 -8.41 1.73 6.50
C ASP A 422 -8.40 0.35 5.87
N TYR A 423 -7.21 -0.13 5.51
CA TYR A 423 -7.00 -1.39 4.82
C TYR A 423 -5.78 -2.15 5.35
N ARG A 424 -5.83 -3.47 5.17
CA ARG A 424 -4.67 -4.37 5.28
C ARG A 424 -4.39 -4.99 3.91
N LEU A 425 -3.12 -5.21 3.55
CA LEU A 425 -2.76 -6.02 2.39
C LEU A 425 -3.06 -7.50 2.65
N SER A 426 -3.67 -8.18 1.69
CA SER A 426 -3.98 -9.61 1.77
C SER A 426 -2.79 -10.44 1.29
N MET A 427 -1.69 -10.44 2.05
CA MET A 427 -0.40 -11.02 1.68
C MET A 427 -0.44 -12.54 1.46
N GLY A 428 -1.39 -13.26 2.07
CA GLY A 428 -1.57 -14.69 1.86
C GLY A 428 -2.13 -15.06 0.47
N VAL A 429 -2.79 -14.15 -0.23
CA VAL A 429 -3.40 -14.42 -1.54
C VAL A 429 -2.36 -14.65 -2.65
N PRO A 430 -1.34 -13.79 -2.84
CA PRO A 430 -0.27 -14.07 -3.81
C PRO A 430 0.51 -15.36 -3.48
N ASP A 431 0.77 -15.63 -2.20
CA ASP A 431 1.44 -16.87 -1.78
C ASP A 431 0.62 -18.11 -2.12
N LEU A 432 -0.69 -18.04 -1.95
CA LEU A 432 -1.61 -19.10 -2.38
C LEU A 432 -1.49 -19.37 -3.89
N TRP A 433 -1.56 -18.31 -4.72
CA TRP A 433 -1.45 -18.46 -6.17
C TRP A 433 -0.11 -19.01 -6.61
N ILE A 434 1.00 -18.53 -6.04
CA ILE A 434 2.33 -19.05 -6.33
C ILE A 434 2.42 -20.52 -5.98
N LYS A 435 1.95 -20.92 -4.79
CA LYS A 435 1.94 -22.31 -4.35
C LYS A 435 1.12 -23.20 -5.28
N LEU A 436 -0.09 -22.78 -5.64
CA LEU A 436 -0.95 -23.55 -6.56
C LEU A 436 -0.29 -23.73 -7.93
N ILE A 437 0.22 -22.65 -8.53
CA ILE A 437 0.82 -22.71 -9.87
C ILE A 437 2.13 -23.51 -9.87
N LYS A 438 2.93 -23.41 -8.81
CA LYS A 438 4.25 -24.04 -8.71
C LYS A 438 4.19 -25.52 -8.34
N GLU A 439 3.27 -25.90 -7.45
CA GLU A 439 3.31 -27.19 -6.77
C GLU A 439 2.16 -28.12 -7.17
N ILE A 440 1.04 -27.58 -7.68
CA ILE A 440 -0.18 -28.35 -7.88
C ILE A 440 -0.67 -28.18 -9.33
N PRO A 441 -0.76 -29.25 -10.12
CA PRO A 441 -1.41 -29.18 -11.43
C PRO A 441 -2.84 -28.65 -11.34
N ASP A 442 -3.28 -27.83 -12.31
CA ASP A 442 -4.58 -27.13 -12.23
C ASP A 442 -5.79 -28.08 -12.17
N GLU A 443 -5.71 -29.29 -12.71
CA GLU A 443 -6.72 -30.33 -12.54
C GLU A 443 -6.90 -30.79 -11.07
N ASN A 444 -5.91 -30.57 -10.22
CA ASN A 444 -5.92 -30.96 -8.81
C ASN A 444 -6.24 -29.81 -7.87
N TRP A 445 -6.44 -28.58 -8.38
CA TRP A 445 -6.81 -27.45 -7.53
C TRP A 445 -8.12 -27.71 -6.79
N ASP A 446 -8.14 -27.41 -5.48
CA ASP A 446 -9.34 -27.55 -4.66
C ASP A 446 -10.15 -26.26 -4.68
N MET A 447 -11.38 -26.34 -5.23
CA MET A 447 -12.26 -25.18 -5.40
C MET A 447 -12.78 -24.66 -4.04
N GLY A 448 -12.97 -25.55 -3.07
CA GLY A 448 -13.39 -25.19 -1.72
C GLY A 448 -12.31 -24.43 -0.97
N LEU A 449 -11.08 -24.95 -0.98
CA LEU A 449 -9.92 -24.27 -0.43
C LEU A 449 -9.74 -22.90 -1.09
N LEU A 450 -9.79 -22.85 -2.42
CA LEU A 450 -9.56 -21.62 -3.18
C LEU A 450 -10.56 -20.51 -2.79
N ILE A 451 -11.87 -20.80 -2.83
CA ILE A 451 -12.87 -19.78 -2.46
C ILE A 451 -12.83 -19.43 -0.97
N HIS A 452 -12.44 -20.37 -0.11
CA HIS A 452 -12.28 -20.14 1.31
C HIS A 452 -11.16 -19.14 1.56
N GLU A 453 -9.95 -19.41 1.08
CA GLU A 453 -8.77 -18.55 1.28
C GLU A 453 -8.96 -17.13 0.69
N LEU A 454 -9.61 -17.03 -0.46
CA LEU A 454 -9.88 -15.74 -1.10
C LEU A 454 -11.00 -14.93 -0.42
N THR A 455 -11.87 -15.55 0.36
CA THR A 455 -13.00 -14.88 1.01
C THR A 455 -12.87 -14.81 2.53
N GLN A 456 -11.88 -15.48 3.11
CA GLN A 456 -11.67 -15.45 4.56
C GLN A 456 -10.94 -14.17 4.97
N HIS A 457 -11.66 -13.27 5.57
CA HIS A 457 -11.11 -12.06 6.19
C HIS A 457 -11.95 -11.69 7.42
N ARG A 458 -11.38 -10.85 8.28
CA ARG A 458 -12.08 -10.37 9.46
C ARG A 458 -13.23 -9.45 9.04
N PRO A 459 -14.42 -9.60 9.62
CA PRO A 459 -15.59 -8.81 9.22
C PRO A 459 -15.44 -7.31 9.49
N GLU A 460 -14.64 -6.94 10.49
CA GLU A 460 -14.37 -5.54 10.85
C GLU A 460 -13.37 -4.84 9.92
N GLU A 461 -12.53 -5.60 9.19
CA GLU A 461 -11.43 -5.07 8.39
C GLU A 461 -11.76 -5.05 6.91
N LYS A 462 -11.24 -4.05 6.21
CA LYS A 462 -11.15 -4.04 4.75
C LYS A 462 -9.77 -4.52 4.33
N ILE A 463 -9.70 -5.23 3.22
CA ILE A 463 -8.44 -5.75 2.67
C ILE A 463 -8.25 -5.32 1.23
N ILE A 464 -6.98 -5.09 0.86
CA ILE A 464 -6.55 -4.95 -0.53
C ILE A 464 -6.06 -6.32 -1.00
N SER A 465 -6.79 -6.91 -1.95
CA SER A 465 -6.41 -8.20 -2.53
C SER A 465 -5.59 -8.00 -3.80
N TYR A 466 -4.68 -8.90 -4.08
CA TYR A 466 -3.82 -8.86 -5.27
C TYR A 466 -3.30 -10.24 -5.62
N CYS A 467 -2.97 -10.47 -6.89
CA CYS A 467 -2.37 -11.73 -7.32
C CYS A 467 -0.85 -11.72 -7.13
N GLU A 468 -0.24 -10.59 -7.40
CA GLU A 468 1.19 -10.32 -7.26
C GLU A 468 1.42 -8.81 -7.15
N SER A 469 2.39 -8.41 -6.30
CA SER A 469 2.93 -7.06 -6.17
C SER A 469 4.37 -7.04 -6.69
N HIS A 470 5.14 -6.02 -6.34
CA HIS A 470 6.57 -5.98 -6.65
C HIS A 470 7.35 -7.12 -5.95
N ASP A 471 6.88 -7.64 -4.80
CA ASP A 471 7.62 -8.62 -3.98
C ASP A 471 7.72 -10.01 -4.62
N GLN A 472 6.67 -10.46 -5.32
CA GLN A 472 6.59 -11.84 -5.79
C GLN A 472 7.53 -12.16 -6.95
N ALA A 473 8.03 -11.14 -7.65
CA ALA A 473 8.91 -11.31 -8.81
C ALA A 473 10.34 -10.80 -8.58
N LEU A 474 10.75 -10.64 -7.31
CA LEU A 474 12.09 -10.13 -6.97
C LEU A 474 13.19 -11.17 -7.24
N VAL A 475 14.32 -10.68 -7.69
CA VAL A 475 15.64 -11.32 -7.81
C VAL A 475 15.61 -12.84 -8.03
N GLY A 476 15.35 -13.23 -9.29
CA GLY A 476 15.41 -14.64 -9.70
C GLY A 476 14.12 -15.42 -9.46
N ASP A 477 13.09 -14.79 -8.93
CA ASP A 477 11.75 -15.37 -8.91
C ASP A 477 10.96 -14.98 -10.17
N LYS A 478 9.76 -15.50 -10.37
CA LYS A 478 9.00 -15.37 -11.62
C LYS A 478 7.65 -14.73 -11.37
N THR A 479 7.20 -13.85 -12.27
CA THR A 479 5.79 -13.41 -12.33
C THR A 479 4.86 -14.59 -12.53
N LEU A 480 3.58 -14.45 -12.17
CA LEU A 480 2.59 -15.53 -12.34
C LEU A 480 2.51 -16.03 -13.79
N ILE A 481 2.47 -15.11 -14.75
CA ILE A 481 2.42 -15.49 -16.16
C ILE A 481 3.69 -16.22 -16.58
N PHE A 482 4.86 -15.78 -16.14
CA PHE A 482 6.12 -16.43 -16.44
C PHE A 482 6.20 -17.84 -15.82
N ARG A 483 5.64 -18.04 -14.61
CA ARG A 483 5.54 -19.39 -14.00
C ARG A 483 4.68 -20.32 -14.80
N MET A 484 3.60 -19.82 -15.41
CA MET A 484 2.67 -20.63 -16.20
C MET A 484 3.19 -20.97 -17.60
N LEU A 485 3.97 -20.08 -18.22
CA LEU A 485 4.43 -20.20 -19.61
C LEU A 485 5.88 -20.65 -19.73
N ASP A 486 6.69 -20.42 -18.70
CA ASP A 486 8.14 -20.69 -18.66
C ASP A 486 8.87 -20.20 -19.93
N SER A 487 9.65 -21.05 -20.60
CA SER A 487 10.43 -20.68 -21.79
C SER A 487 9.56 -20.26 -22.99
N GLU A 488 8.30 -20.70 -23.09
CA GLU A 488 7.38 -20.27 -24.15
C GLU A 488 7.03 -18.77 -24.05
N MET A 489 7.27 -18.14 -22.89
CA MET A 489 7.12 -16.69 -22.73
C MET A 489 7.94 -15.89 -23.75
N TYR A 490 9.09 -16.41 -24.18
CA TYR A 490 9.99 -15.73 -25.12
C TYR A 490 9.65 -15.98 -26.60
N THR A 491 8.98 -17.07 -26.92
CA THR A 491 8.76 -17.50 -28.31
C THR A 491 7.30 -17.65 -28.69
N GLY A 492 6.42 -17.82 -27.70
CA GLY A 492 5.01 -18.16 -27.90
C GLY A 492 4.04 -16.97 -27.89
N MET A 493 4.51 -15.73 -27.63
CA MET A 493 3.62 -14.57 -27.48
C MET A 493 3.11 -13.99 -28.81
N SER A 494 3.52 -14.52 -29.99
CA SER A 494 2.89 -14.12 -31.24
C SER A 494 1.40 -14.52 -31.26
N VAL A 495 0.52 -13.65 -31.76
CA VAL A 495 -0.94 -13.92 -31.88
C VAL A 495 -1.23 -15.14 -32.77
N SER A 496 -0.36 -15.46 -33.71
CA SER A 496 -0.49 -16.63 -34.62
C SER A 496 0.03 -17.95 -34.01
N TYR A 497 0.73 -17.89 -32.87
CA TYR A 497 1.29 -19.07 -32.22
C TYR A 497 0.29 -19.64 -31.22
N HIS A 498 0.01 -20.94 -31.33
CA HIS A 498 -0.84 -21.69 -30.43
C HIS A 498 -0.11 -22.91 -29.90
N SER A 499 -0.16 -23.07 -28.58
CA SER A 499 0.24 -24.29 -27.89
C SER A 499 -0.68 -24.48 -26.68
N PHE A 500 -0.76 -25.71 -26.19
CA PHE A 500 -1.55 -26.02 -25.01
C PHE A 500 -1.08 -25.20 -23.80
N SER A 501 0.23 -24.99 -23.63
CA SER A 501 0.84 -24.21 -22.55
C SER A 501 0.47 -22.74 -22.64
N MET A 502 0.58 -22.14 -23.83
CA MET A 502 0.23 -20.74 -24.05
C MET A 502 -1.26 -20.48 -23.82
N ASP A 503 -2.13 -21.28 -24.42
CA ASP A 503 -3.58 -21.11 -24.28
C ASP A 503 -4.04 -21.32 -22.84
N ARG A 504 -3.45 -22.33 -22.14
CA ARG A 504 -3.65 -22.54 -20.69
C ARG A 504 -3.21 -21.34 -19.86
N GLY A 505 -1.98 -20.85 -20.06
CA GLY A 505 -1.41 -19.76 -19.29
C GLY A 505 -2.19 -18.45 -19.45
N ILE A 506 -2.56 -18.10 -20.69
CA ILE A 506 -3.38 -16.91 -20.98
C ILE A 506 -4.78 -17.02 -20.34
N ALA A 507 -5.43 -18.18 -20.42
CA ALA A 507 -6.74 -18.39 -19.81
C ALA A 507 -6.69 -18.29 -18.28
N LEU A 508 -5.75 -19.00 -17.66
CA LEU A 508 -5.59 -19.01 -16.20
C LEU A 508 -5.18 -17.64 -15.65
N HIS A 509 -4.29 -16.90 -16.32
CA HIS A 509 -3.90 -15.55 -15.91
C HIS A 509 -5.13 -14.64 -15.77
N LYS A 510 -6.01 -14.64 -16.76
CA LYS A 510 -7.27 -13.87 -16.72
C LYS A 510 -8.20 -14.35 -15.60
N MET A 511 -8.38 -15.65 -15.44
CA MET A 511 -9.27 -16.22 -14.42
C MET A 511 -8.77 -15.98 -13.00
N ILE A 512 -7.47 -16.11 -12.74
CA ILE A 512 -6.83 -15.85 -11.44
C ILE A 512 -7.05 -14.38 -11.04
N ARG A 513 -6.78 -13.46 -11.95
CA ARG A 513 -6.95 -12.03 -11.71
C ARG A 513 -8.41 -11.68 -11.46
N LEU A 514 -9.33 -12.17 -12.30
CA LEU A 514 -10.77 -11.92 -12.13
C LEU A 514 -11.31 -12.50 -10.82
N LEU A 515 -10.89 -13.73 -10.44
CA LEU A 515 -11.36 -14.33 -9.19
C LEU A 515 -10.84 -13.54 -7.98
N THR A 516 -9.55 -13.17 -7.97
CA THR A 516 -8.97 -12.35 -6.90
C THR A 516 -9.65 -10.98 -6.80
N PHE A 517 -9.89 -10.32 -7.93
CA PHE A 517 -10.62 -9.05 -7.99
C PHE A 517 -12.06 -9.20 -7.50
N ALA A 518 -12.79 -10.20 -7.99
CA ALA A 518 -14.20 -10.41 -7.68
C ALA A 518 -14.45 -10.84 -6.22
N THR A 519 -13.44 -11.40 -5.55
CA THR A 519 -13.50 -11.82 -4.12
C THR A 519 -12.84 -10.82 -3.17
N ALA A 520 -12.22 -9.76 -3.67
CA ALA A 520 -11.49 -8.79 -2.87
C ALA A 520 -12.35 -8.13 -1.78
N GLY A 521 -11.81 -7.98 -0.59
CA GLY A 521 -12.53 -7.53 0.60
C GLY A 521 -12.62 -6.01 0.80
N GLY A 522 -12.50 -5.20 -0.26
CA GLY A 522 -12.65 -3.75 -0.20
C GLY A 522 -11.73 -2.95 -1.12
N GLY A 523 -10.73 -3.58 -1.75
CA GLY A 523 -9.86 -2.96 -2.75
C GLY A 523 -9.03 -3.98 -3.49
N TYR A 524 -8.40 -3.56 -4.59
CA TYR A 524 -7.57 -4.41 -5.43
C TYR A 524 -6.28 -3.68 -5.82
N LEU A 525 -5.17 -4.42 -5.91
CA LEU A 525 -3.88 -3.89 -6.33
C LEU A 525 -3.31 -4.67 -7.50
N ASN A 526 -2.72 -3.95 -8.44
CA ASN A 526 -1.91 -4.48 -9.53
C ASN A 526 -0.56 -3.76 -9.58
N PHE A 527 0.52 -4.52 -9.67
CA PHE A 527 1.85 -3.94 -9.91
C PHE A 527 2.06 -3.70 -11.41
N MET A 528 2.70 -2.58 -11.74
CA MET A 528 2.91 -2.12 -13.12
C MET A 528 3.53 -3.20 -14.01
N GLY A 529 2.88 -3.49 -15.13
CA GLY A 529 3.25 -4.51 -16.09
C GLY A 529 2.55 -5.85 -15.91
N ASN A 530 2.06 -6.17 -14.71
CA ASN A 530 1.36 -7.43 -14.46
C ASN A 530 0.00 -7.48 -15.16
N GLU A 531 -0.62 -6.33 -15.42
CA GLU A 531 -1.89 -6.21 -16.15
C GLU A 531 -1.82 -6.77 -17.57
N PHE A 532 -0.68 -6.64 -18.22
CA PHE A 532 -0.47 -7.22 -19.57
C PHE A 532 0.43 -8.46 -19.57
N GLY A 533 0.86 -8.94 -18.38
CA GLY A 533 1.71 -10.13 -18.27
C GLY A 533 3.17 -9.86 -18.71
N HIS A 534 3.78 -8.77 -18.24
CA HIS A 534 5.18 -8.46 -18.52
C HIS A 534 6.09 -9.66 -18.27
N PRO A 535 6.99 -10.02 -19.22
CA PRO A 535 7.69 -11.29 -19.20
C PRO A 535 8.86 -11.39 -18.21
N GLU A 536 9.29 -10.25 -17.65
CA GLU A 536 10.54 -10.19 -16.88
C GLU A 536 10.26 -10.09 -15.37
N TRP A 537 11.11 -10.73 -14.57
CA TRP A 537 11.20 -10.50 -13.14
C TRP A 537 11.79 -9.12 -12.83
N ILE A 538 11.95 -8.79 -11.55
CA ILE A 538 12.54 -7.53 -11.08
C ILE A 538 13.94 -7.83 -10.53
N ASP A 539 14.96 -7.20 -11.10
CA ASP A 539 16.33 -7.27 -10.61
C ASP A 539 17.04 -5.91 -10.83
N PHE A 540 17.17 -5.16 -9.75
CA PHE A 540 17.80 -3.84 -9.79
C PHE A 540 19.31 -3.93 -9.94
N PRO A 541 19.97 -2.86 -10.44
CA PRO A 541 21.42 -2.82 -10.59
C PRO A 541 22.15 -3.14 -9.27
N ARG A 542 22.96 -4.18 -9.27
CA ARG A 542 23.78 -4.65 -8.16
C ARG A 542 25.03 -5.37 -8.67
N GLN A 543 25.99 -5.61 -7.81
CA GLN A 543 27.23 -6.28 -8.20
C GLN A 543 26.98 -7.67 -8.86
N GLY A 544 26.00 -8.41 -8.36
CA GLY A 544 25.68 -9.75 -8.86
C GLY A 544 25.10 -9.82 -10.27
N ASN A 545 24.60 -8.69 -10.83
CA ASN A 545 24.09 -8.59 -12.19
C ASN A 545 24.87 -7.58 -13.06
N ASN A 546 26.12 -7.27 -12.68
CA ASN A 546 26.99 -6.30 -13.36
C ASN A 546 26.37 -4.89 -13.50
N TRP A 547 25.60 -4.47 -12.50
CA TRP A 547 24.93 -3.17 -12.44
C TRP A 547 23.94 -2.95 -13.60
N SER A 548 23.34 -4.02 -14.12
CA SER A 548 22.42 -4.00 -15.25
C SER A 548 21.04 -3.48 -14.88
N TYR A 549 20.48 -2.60 -15.72
CA TYR A 549 19.10 -2.12 -15.64
C TYR A 549 18.12 -2.99 -16.45
N LYS A 550 18.57 -4.05 -17.09
CA LYS A 550 17.78 -4.87 -18.02
C LYS A 550 16.44 -5.31 -17.42
N TYR A 551 16.44 -5.70 -16.14
CA TYR A 551 15.26 -6.17 -15.43
C TYR A 551 14.68 -5.14 -14.43
N ALA A 552 15.18 -3.89 -14.49
CA ALA A 552 14.68 -2.77 -13.69
C ALA A 552 13.96 -1.72 -14.57
N ARG A 553 13.18 -2.20 -15.53
CA ARG A 553 12.44 -1.39 -16.51
C ARG A 553 11.11 -2.04 -16.86
N ARG A 554 10.26 -1.35 -17.64
CA ARG A 554 9.03 -1.91 -18.20
C ARG A 554 8.96 -1.69 -19.70
N GLN A 555 8.76 -2.77 -20.44
CA GLN A 555 8.70 -2.78 -21.91
C GLN A 555 7.25 -2.57 -22.38
N TRP A 556 6.76 -1.33 -22.28
CA TRP A 556 5.37 -0.97 -22.59
C TRP A 556 4.94 -1.32 -24.03
N HIS A 557 5.87 -1.26 -25.00
CA HIS A 557 5.62 -1.58 -26.39
C HIS A 557 5.08 -3.02 -26.58
N LEU A 558 5.35 -3.94 -25.67
CA LEU A 558 4.83 -5.31 -25.74
C LEU A 558 3.30 -5.34 -25.69
N ALA A 559 2.69 -4.52 -24.85
CA ALA A 559 1.23 -4.40 -24.76
C ALA A 559 0.62 -3.68 -25.97
N GLU A 560 1.39 -2.85 -26.67
CA GLU A 560 0.97 -2.04 -27.81
C GLU A 560 1.13 -2.77 -29.16
N ASP A 561 1.99 -3.79 -29.21
CA ASP A 561 2.21 -4.54 -30.46
C ASP A 561 1.03 -5.45 -30.77
N ASN A 562 0.34 -5.14 -31.87
CA ASN A 562 -0.81 -5.87 -32.35
C ASN A 562 -0.51 -7.33 -32.76
N ASN A 563 0.76 -7.69 -32.93
CA ASN A 563 1.18 -9.06 -33.28
C ASN A 563 1.45 -9.91 -32.02
N LEU A 564 1.38 -9.33 -30.82
CA LEU A 564 1.69 -10.01 -29.57
C LEU A 564 0.43 -10.20 -28.69
N LYS A 565 0.39 -11.29 -27.94
CA LYS A 565 -0.74 -11.66 -27.06
C LYS A 565 -0.85 -10.77 -25.81
N TYR A 566 0.17 -9.99 -25.45
CA TYR A 566 0.14 -9.07 -24.31
C TYR A 566 -1.03 -8.09 -24.38
N LYS A 567 -1.41 -7.65 -25.59
CA LYS A 567 -2.57 -6.77 -25.82
C LYS A 567 -3.88 -7.36 -25.30
N PHE A 568 -4.04 -8.68 -25.37
CA PHE A 568 -5.25 -9.39 -24.94
C PHE A 568 -5.39 -9.37 -23.41
N LEU A 569 -4.26 -9.51 -22.71
CA LEU A 569 -4.23 -9.42 -21.25
C LEU A 569 -4.50 -8.01 -20.79
N SER A 570 -3.89 -7.00 -21.42
CA SER A 570 -4.14 -5.59 -21.15
C SER A 570 -5.61 -5.22 -21.38
N ALA A 571 -6.20 -5.62 -22.50
CA ALA A 571 -7.61 -5.36 -22.79
C ALA A 571 -8.55 -6.05 -21.79
N PHE A 572 -8.22 -7.27 -21.36
CA PHE A 572 -8.96 -7.97 -20.33
C PHE A 572 -8.88 -7.27 -18.97
N ASP A 573 -7.68 -6.82 -18.58
CA ASP A 573 -7.49 -6.10 -17.32
C ASP A 573 -8.35 -4.83 -17.24
N GLN A 574 -8.36 -4.04 -18.30
CA GLN A 574 -9.22 -2.86 -18.40
C GLN A 574 -10.70 -3.21 -18.20
N GLN A 575 -11.21 -4.23 -18.89
CA GLN A 575 -12.61 -4.64 -18.73
C GLN A 575 -12.92 -5.22 -17.35
N MET A 576 -11.95 -5.86 -16.70
CA MET A 576 -12.08 -6.31 -15.31
C MET A 576 -12.16 -5.11 -14.35
N VAL A 577 -11.31 -4.11 -14.53
CA VAL A 577 -11.33 -2.87 -13.72
C VAL A 577 -12.62 -2.07 -13.94
N ASP A 578 -13.15 -2.07 -15.15
CA ASP A 578 -14.44 -1.45 -15.48
C ASP A 578 -15.63 -2.04 -14.71
N LEU A 579 -15.52 -3.24 -14.15
CA LEU A 579 -16.54 -3.78 -13.23
C LEU A 579 -16.63 -2.92 -11.96
N GLN A 580 -15.51 -2.37 -11.45
CA GLN A 580 -15.57 -1.43 -10.33
C GLN A 580 -16.16 -0.09 -10.77
N ASN A 581 -15.68 0.45 -11.88
CA ASN A 581 -16.11 1.77 -12.38
C ASN A 581 -17.61 1.81 -12.70
N ASN A 582 -18.14 0.73 -13.28
CA ASN A 582 -19.54 0.65 -13.73
C ASN A 582 -20.51 0.10 -12.68
N PHE A 583 -20.06 -0.78 -11.79
CA PHE A 583 -20.93 -1.53 -10.88
C PHE A 583 -20.51 -1.44 -9.40
N ARG A 584 -19.42 -0.75 -9.08
CA ARG A 584 -18.89 -0.60 -7.71
C ARG A 584 -18.78 -1.93 -6.97
N VAL A 585 -18.28 -2.95 -7.67
CA VAL A 585 -18.25 -4.32 -7.17
C VAL A 585 -17.45 -4.47 -5.87
N LEU A 586 -16.34 -3.72 -5.73
CA LEU A 586 -15.49 -3.77 -4.53
C LEU A 586 -16.09 -3.03 -3.32
N ASP A 587 -17.02 -2.09 -3.55
CA ASP A 587 -17.71 -1.37 -2.46
C ASP A 587 -18.68 -2.27 -1.70
N ASN A 588 -19.20 -3.32 -2.34
CA ASN A 588 -20.04 -4.32 -1.69
C ASN A 588 -19.21 -5.53 -1.25
N ARG A 589 -18.87 -5.61 0.03
CA ARG A 589 -18.05 -6.70 0.59
C ARG A 589 -18.76 -8.05 0.73
N TYR A 590 -20.09 -8.08 0.63
CA TYR A 590 -20.86 -9.30 0.80
C TYR A 590 -20.83 -10.15 -0.49
N ILE A 591 -20.42 -11.41 -0.31
CA ILE A 591 -20.36 -12.43 -1.36
C ILE A 591 -21.31 -13.57 -0.97
N GLU A 592 -22.30 -13.83 -1.82
CA GLU A 592 -23.20 -14.98 -1.67
C GLU A 592 -22.65 -16.16 -2.47
N LYS A 593 -22.05 -17.16 -1.79
CA LYS A 593 -21.57 -18.38 -2.43
C LYS A 593 -22.76 -19.20 -2.93
N LEU A 594 -22.73 -19.62 -4.20
CA LEU A 594 -23.81 -20.34 -4.88
C LEU A 594 -23.44 -21.77 -5.21
N THR A 595 -22.29 -21.96 -5.82
CA THR A 595 -21.78 -23.29 -6.21
C THR A 595 -20.28 -23.38 -5.91
N GLU A 596 -19.92 -24.47 -5.26
CA GLU A 596 -18.56 -24.90 -5.03
C GLU A 596 -18.53 -26.41 -5.35
N ASN A 597 -17.95 -26.76 -6.47
CA ASN A 597 -17.92 -28.15 -6.93
C ASN A 597 -16.50 -28.55 -7.31
N ASN A 598 -15.87 -29.30 -6.41
CA ASN A 598 -14.48 -29.72 -6.60
C ASN A 598 -14.28 -30.77 -7.70
N PHE A 599 -15.32 -31.59 -7.97
CA PHE A 599 -15.27 -32.59 -9.03
C PHE A 599 -15.40 -31.96 -10.42
N ASP A 600 -16.33 -31.01 -10.59
CA ASP A 600 -16.55 -30.29 -11.84
C ASP A 600 -15.62 -29.08 -12.02
N LYS A 601 -14.87 -28.70 -10.97
CA LYS A 601 -14.00 -27.51 -10.92
C LYS A 601 -14.75 -26.20 -11.17
N ILE A 602 -15.96 -26.11 -10.61
CA ILE A 602 -16.85 -24.94 -10.75
C ILE A 602 -16.90 -24.14 -9.45
N ILE A 603 -16.72 -22.83 -9.57
CA ILE A 603 -17.02 -21.85 -8.52
C ILE A 603 -18.06 -20.87 -9.07
N SER A 604 -19.10 -20.58 -8.31
CA SER A 604 -19.99 -19.46 -8.61
C SER A 604 -20.46 -18.74 -7.33
N PHE A 605 -20.60 -17.44 -7.46
CA PHE A 605 -21.09 -16.57 -6.38
C PHE A 605 -21.74 -15.31 -6.96
N SER A 606 -22.63 -14.68 -6.16
CA SER A 606 -23.13 -13.34 -6.48
C SER A 606 -22.50 -12.28 -5.59
N ARG A 607 -22.32 -11.08 -6.14
CA ARG A 607 -21.85 -9.90 -5.46
C ARG A 607 -22.61 -8.68 -5.98
N GLY A 608 -23.54 -8.15 -5.18
CA GLY A 608 -24.52 -7.20 -5.67
C GLY A 608 -25.38 -7.78 -6.79
N ASP A 609 -25.51 -7.05 -7.89
CA ASP A 609 -26.28 -7.50 -9.07
C ASP A 609 -25.45 -8.34 -10.05
N LEU A 610 -24.19 -8.63 -9.72
CA LEU A 610 -23.32 -9.43 -10.57
C LEU A 610 -23.29 -10.89 -10.11
N LEU A 611 -23.31 -11.79 -11.08
CA LEU A 611 -23.10 -13.22 -10.91
C LEU A 611 -21.79 -13.62 -11.60
N PHE A 612 -20.87 -14.19 -10.82
CA PHE A 612 -19.58 -14.69 -11.27
C PHE A 612 -19.63 -16.22 -11.36
N VAL A 613 -19.18 -16.78 -12.49
CA VAL A 613 -19.13 -18.22 -12.73
C VAL A 613 -17.80 -18.60 -13.34
N PHE A 614 -17.05 -19.49 -12.69
CA PHE A 614 -15.73 -19.96 -13.11
C PHE A 614 -15.78 -21.47 -13.38
N ASN A 615 -15.25 -21.89 -14.52
CA ASN A 615 -14.96 -23.28 -14.83
C ASN A 615 -13.43 -23.46 -14.93
N PHE A 616 -12.81 -23.94 -13.87
CA PHE A 616 -11.37 -24.24 -13.82
C PHE A 616 -11.02 -25.61 -14.43
N HIS A 617 -12.02 -26.40 -14.88
CA HIS A 617 -11.74 -27.74 -15.43
C HIS A 617 -10.86 -27.63 -16.67
N PRO A 618 -9.72 -28.34 -16.75
CA PRO A 618 -8.74 -28.18 -17.82
C PRO A 618 -9.25 -28.57 -19.21
N LEU A 619 -10.16 -29.52 -19.28
CA LEU A 619 -10.59 -30.11 -20.56
C LEU A 619 -12.11 -30.12 -20.73
N LYS A 620 -12.90 -30.10 -19.64
CA LYS A 620 -14.35 -30.35 -19.71
C LYS A 620 -15.14 -29.07 -19.82
N SER A 621 -15.90 -28.94 -20.91
CA SER A 621 -16.96 -27.95 -21.02
C SER A 621 -18.30 -28.57 -20.61
N TYR A 622 -19.19 -27.78 -20.02
CA TYR A 622 -20.47 -28.23 -19.51
C TYR A 622 -21.61 -27.63 -20.32
N THR A 623 -22.54 -28.44 -20.82
CA THR A 623 -23.76 -27.98 -21.45
C THR A 623 -24.91 -28.05 -20.47
N GLY A 624 -25.61 -26.90 -20.26
CA GLY A 624 -26.75 -26.86 -19.36
C GLY A 624 -26.39 -27.01 -17.86
N TYR A 625 -25.24 -26.46 -17.44
CA TYR A 625 -24.84 -26.47 -16.03
C TYR A 625 -25.72 -25.52 -15.22
N GLY A 626 -26.38 -26.02 -14.18
CA GLY A 626 -27.35 -25.27 -13.41
C GLY A 626 -26.72 -24.48 -12.26
N ILE A 627 -26.81 -23.16 -12.30
CA ILE A 627 -26.41 -22.26 -11.20
C ILE A 627 -27.67 -21.83 -10.43
N PRO A 628 -27.71 -22.01 -9.09
CA PRO A 628 -28.93 -21.77 -8.27
C PRO A 628 -29.16 -20.27 -8.03
N VAL A 629 -29.78 -19.58 -8.97
CA VAL A 629 -30.13 -18.15 -8.90
C VAL A 629 -31.53 -17.90 -9.46
N LYS A 630 -32.09 -16.72 -9.13
CA LYS A 630 -33.39 -16.25 -9.65
C LYS A 630 -33.20 -15.01 -10.51
N GLY A 631 -33.95 -14.93 -11.61
CA GLY A 631 -33.99 -13.73 -12.42
C GLY A 631 -33.54 -13.95 -13.86
N LYS A 632 -33.28 -12.85 -14.54
CA LYS A 632 -32.75 -12.84 -15.91
C LYS A 632 -31.36 -12.21 -15.88
N TYR A 633 -30.47 -12.72 -16.72
CA TYR A 633 -29.06 -12.34 -16.70
C TYR A 633 -28.52 -12.17 -18.12
N ARG A 634 -27.62 -11.18 -18.28
CA ARG A 634 -26.81 -11.01 -19.49
C ARG A 634 -25.34 -11.11 -19.15
N ILE A 635 -24.55 -11.69 -20.06
CA ILE A 635 -23.10 -11.69 -19.96
C ILE A 635 -22.59 -10.25 -20.17
N ILE A 636 -21.74 -9.79 -19.29
CA ILE A 636 -21.05 -8.48 -19.38
C ILE A 636 -19.54 -8.63 -19.49
N LEU A 637 -18.99 -9.78 -19.09
CA LEU A 637 -17.58 -10.12 -19.27
C LEU A 637 -17.46 -11.64 -19.51
N ASP A 638 -16.65 -11.97 -20.50
CA ASP A 638 -16.35 -13.37 -20.89
C ASP A 638 -14.83 -13.49 -21.12
N THR A 639 -14.15 -14.29 -20.31
CA THR A 639 -12.69 -14.49 -20.47
C THR A 639 -12.32 -15.23 -21.74
N ASP A 640 -13.30 -15.88 -22.41
CA ASP A 640 -13.13 -16.62 -23.65
C ASP A 640 -13.42 -15.77 -24.91
N ASP A 641 -13.71 -14.49 -24.74
CA ASP A 641 -13.87 -13.53 -25.84
C ASP A 641 -12.59 -13.43 -26.68
N ALA A 642 -12.73 -13.43 -28.01
CA ALA A 642 -11.62 -13.24 -28.94
C ALA A 642 -10.88 -11.91 -28.73
N ALA A 643 -11.56 -10.86 -28.23
CA ALA A 643 -10.95 -9.58 -27.85
C ALA A 643 -9.90 -9.75 -26.74
N PHE A 644 -10.01 -10.79 -25.94
CA PHE A 644 -9.08 -11.16 -24.86
C PHE A 644 -8.25 -12.41 -25.19
N GLY A 645 -8.12 -12.76 -26.47
CA GLY A 645 -7.38 -13.92 -26.93
C GLY A 645 -8.01 -15.26 -26.55
N GLY A 646 -9.32 -15.30 -26.37
CA GLY A 646 -10.11 -16.52 -26.18
C GLY A 646 -10.55 -17.14 -27.49
N PHE A 647 -11.35 -18.21 -27.39
CA PHE A 647 -11.82 -19.01 -28.52
C PHE A 647 -13.23 -18.64 -29.00
N ASP A 648 -13.84 -17.64 -28.40
CA ASP A 648 -15.18 -17.13 -28.76
C ASP A 648 -16.27 -18.18 -28.76
N ARG A 649 -16.28 -19.10 -27.78
CA ARG A 649 -17.18 -20.28 -27.72
C ARG A 649 -18.56 -19.93 -27.17
N ILE A 650 -18.85 -18.69 -26.79
CA ILE A 650 -20.09 -18.26 -26.12
C ILE A 650 -20.79 -17.17 -26.90
N ASP A 651 -22.11 -17.30 -27.10
CA ASP A 651 -22.96 -16.24 -27.60
C ASP A 651 -23.33 -15.28 -26.44
N ARG A 652 -22.72 -14.11 -26.42
CA ARG A 652 -22.93 -13.06 -25.40
C ARG A 652 -24.22 -12.28 -25.59
N THR A 653 -24.93 -12.45 -26.68
CA THR A 653 -26.21 -11.77 -26.97
C THR A 653 -27.40 -12.39 -26.24
N VAL A 654 -27.23 -13.61 -25.74
CA VAL A 654 -28.28 -14.40 -25.09
C VAL A 654 -28.73 -13.75 -23.79
N LEU A 655 -30.07 -13.66 -23.62
CA LEU A 655 -30.69 -13.37 -22.33
C LEU A 655 -31.03 -14.67 -21.62
N TYR A 656 -30.28 -14.99 -20.60
CA TYR A 656 -30.49 -16.19 -19.79
C TYR A 656 -31.63 -15.93 -18.78
N SER A 657 -32.57 -16.88 -18.66
CA SER A 657 -33.65 -16.84 -17.70
C SER A 657 -33.57 -18.04 -16.75
N ALA A 658 -33.62 -17.79 -15.46
CA ALA A 658 -33.64 -18.86 -14.47
C ALA A 658 -34.99 -19.60 -14.48
N GLU A 659 -34.95 -20.94 -14.47
CA GLU A 659 -36.09 -21.85 -14.54
C GLU A 659 -36.22 -22.73 -13.30
N LYS A 660 -37.42 -23.15 -12.98
CA LYS A 660 -37.66 -24.17 -11.96
C LYS A 660 -37.43 -25.56 -12.53
N LYS A 661 -36.52 -26.33 -11.98
CA LYS A 661 -36.28 -27.72 -12.37
C LYS A 661 -37.19 -28.64 -11.54
N SER A 662 -38.47 -28.79 -11.87
CA SER A 662 -39.31 -29.85 -11.30
C SER A 662 -40.65 -30.04 -11.99
N GLU A 663 -40.98 -31.28 -12.20
CA GLU A 663 -42.30 -31.78 -12.52
C GLU A 663 -43.22 -31.95 -11.27
N ARG A 664 -42.71 -31.67 -10.05
CA ARG A 664 -43.48 -31.79 -8.76
C ARG A 664 -43.63 -30.45 -8.08
N PRO A 665 -44.87 -29.87 -8.02
CA PRO A 665 -45.11 -28.52 -7.46
C PRO A 665 -44.94 -28.36 -5.95
N ALA A 666 -44.80 -29.47 -5.19
CA ALA A 666 -44.92 -29.48 -3.75
C ALA A 666 -43.59 -29.23 -2.97
N LEU A 667 -42.43 -29.15 -3.64
CA LEU A 667 -41.14 -28.90 -3.02
C LEU A 667 -40.70 -27.46 -3.29
N ASN A 668 -40.10 -26.84 -2.29
CA ASN A 668 -39.49 -25.49 -2.41
C ASN A 668 -38.21 -25.58 -3.24
N ILE A 669 -38.38 -25.79 -4.59
CA ILE A 669 -37.28 -26.09 -5.52
C ILE A 669 -36.65 -24.79 -5.95
N PRO A 670 -35.31 -24.64 -5.86
CA PRO A 670 -34.61 -23.47 -6.30
C PRO A 670 -34.74 -23.27 -7.82
N PHE A 671 -34.68 -22.02 -8.24
CA PHE A 671 -34.51 -21.69 -9.65
C PHE A 671 -33.07 -21.91 -10.05
N TYR A 672 -32.83 -22.36 -11.28
CA TYR A 672 -31.52 -22.57 -11.85
C TYR A 672 -31.37 -21.82 -13.15
N LEU A 673 -30.20 -21.16 -13.31
CA LEU A 673 -29.75 -20.61 -14.58
C LEU A 673 -28.91 -21.66 -15.27
N PHE A 674 -29.38 -22.18 -16.43
CA PHE A 674 -28.67 -23.21 -17.17
C PHE A 674 -27.71 -22.57 -18.18
N LEU A 675 -26.41 -22.88 -18.03
CA LEU A 675 -25.34 -22.23 -18.77
C LEU A 675 -24.52 -23.25 -19.56
N TYR A 676 -24.00 -22.83 -20.70
CA TYR A 676 -22.85 -23.46 -21.32
C TYR A 676 -21.60 -22.84 -20.68
N LEU A 677 -20.75 -23.69 -20.12
CA LEU A 677 -19.51 -23.26 -19.41
C LEU A 677 -18.32 -23.92 -20.11
N PRO A 678 -17.60 -23.22 -21.00
CA PRO A 678 -16.37 -23.72 -21.60
C PRO A 678 -15.31 -24.05 -20.55
N SER A 679 -14.43 -25.00 -20.87
CA SER A 679 -13.26 -25.30 -20.03
C SER A 679 -12.34 -24.09 -19.94
N ARG A 680 -11.74 -23.88 -18.75
CA ARG A 680 -10.85 -22.73 -18.44
C ARG A 680 -11.45 -21.38 -18.88
N CYS A 681 -12.66 -21.13 -18.42
CA CYS A 681 -13.40 -19.91 -18.75
C CYS A 681 -14.09 -19.35 -17.50
N ALA A 682 -14.21 -18.04 -17.42
CA ALA A 682 -15.01 -17.34 -16.44
C ALA A 682 -15.98 -16.37 -17.11
N LEU A 683 -17.19 -16.31 -16.57
CA LEU A 683 -18.27 -15.46 -17.05
C LEU A 683 -18.76 -14.57 -15.94
N VAL A 684 -19.00 -13.30 -16.25
CA VAL A 684 -19.68 -12.36 -15.36
C VAL A 684 -21.00 -11.95 -15.99
N PHE A 685 -22.05 -12.10 -15.23
CA PHE A 685 -23.40 -11.76 -15.65
C PHE A 685 -23.93 -10.60 -14.82
N LYS A 686 -24.68 -9.72 -15.47
CA LYS A 686 -25.48 -8.70 -14.80
C LYS A 686 -26.92 -9.16 -14.72
N LYS A 687 -27.52 -9.02 -13.55
CA LYS A 687 -28.95 -9.25 -13.33
C LYS A 687 -29.78 -8.15 -13.96
N GLU A 688 -30.75 -8.52 -14.80
CA GLU A 688 -31.70 -7.58 -15.40
C GLU A 688 -32.75 -7.13 -14.38
N ALA A 689 -32.99 -5.84 -14.33
CA ALA A 689 -34.06 -5.30 -13.49
C ALA A 689 -35.43 -5.81 -13.94
N VAL A 690 -36.21 -6.35 -13.03
CA VAL A 690 -37.62 -6.68 -13.30
C VAL A 690 -38.34 -5.34 -13.48
N LYS A 691 -38.76 -5.00 -14.71
CA LYS A 691 -39.70 -3.88 -14.92
C LYS A 691 -40.94 -4.19 -14.07
N LYS A 692 -41.20 -3.42 -13.01
CA LYS A 692 -42.49 -3.41 -12.38
C LYS A 692 -43.48 -2.96 -13.48
N VAL A 693 -44.33 -3.88 -13.93
CA VAL A 693 -45.53 -3.49 -14.68
C VAL A 693 -46.33 -2.67 -13.69
N THR A 694 -46.30 -1.35 -13.81
CA THR A 694 -47.29 -0.48 -13.20
C THR A 694 -48.56 -0.82 -13.94
N ASP A 695 -49.44 -1.60 -13.29
CA ASP A 695 -50.82 -1.79 -13.77
C ASP A 695 -51.46 -0.42 -14.04
N LEU A 696 -51.86 -0.26 -15.30
CA LEU A 696 -52.69 0.86 -15.77
C LEU A 696 -54.08 0.80 -15.11
#